data_3e21f8a8d2800987b9f8cc08a4b8df59
#
_entry.id   3e21f8a8d2800987b9f8cc08a4b8df59
#
_cell.length_a   1.000
_cell.length_b   1.000
_cell.length_c   1.000
_cell.angle_alpha   90.00
_cell.angle_beta   90.00
_cell.angle_gamma   90.00
#
_symmetry.space_group_name_H-M   'P 1'
#
loop_
_entity.id
_entity.type
_entity.pdbx_description
1 polymer ?
#
loop_
_entity_poly.entity_id
_entity_poly.type
_entity_poly.pdbx_seq_one_letter_code
_entity_poly.pdbx_strand_id
1 'polypeptide(L)'
;MLAWTTPETPTSTVRLSGDAIARGWPHRHLINRLAVRDIGRHKLRSLLIVMLIALPVAIMSGLGVLLRSDGSVSGSQVLNNYGDADMVISPISNWDGHCSQQGPTNTYCDDGAEPDAHQRAQQQTALANLRLPGHKLHPLRTTEASVSWRLATLSATVKAMDLTTMRPYRMELPRGPMPTGNNMWVTTGAAKDYGWSVGSRVTVNGHRYTITGVVREEWPGNGPTFWVAPRSPLARGGELTYYVNGASLTRQQVEKLNASGVGVADRRAEESASQGDTFERDMFALILAAGVLSAIVVATIAAAAFAIGARQQRRMLALLGITGAARRDLMGVMIHQGLLLGLTGALLGVGLGVGMGNGAVAIIRMVYPDYITYGVDWGYAAVGSVVGLLAALTACWFPARDVARQDALMGVKHAESAARPARRPTLAIVIAAIGLLAGVGGVIYGRRGTTGDVMVRLNIGIIVTIVVLYLAAVSAMPWLVDKVSGRKSSRLPIRFALRDLNRNRGRAVPGVAASMAITVLACAAVTFCDSLAIQDKAEYVPEFGDHIGVLAGEHNDGVRTSDDRIAGEIKRVTAVFGPHVKYLRPEEPVICGQDGKYCTSSLEVTPKVPNGAMSSTVAIDDGTLYELLTGEKADGRVMKALDDGVVLFSPDATRISQAIISDHDERHGAGTTVLPAIHAPHHALGYGVPNLISRRTAAKVLGVSPDNMKTQSTTVWLRLPHTPTAKEGDRLQHSLMDVTGSPSEFIWEKGYSDISGTVMRWSAVVGTLLAVCVGAVVLALTLSDSRGSRTAIASVGASKATLRRMVAAQALVTTGLGQILGFLVGFVPVAVMTCVGPRWPMPMPLPWLALIVFAPPVLLALVTMVAVPVPRPRMQRLD
;
A
#
# COMPACT_ATOMS: atom_id res chain seq x y z
N MET A 1 -84.94 11.97 -46.21
CA MET A 1 -85.36 13.00 -45.29
C MET A 1 -85.21 12.50 -43.89
N LEU A 2 -84.25 12.99 -43.18
CA LEU A 2 -84.14 13.16 -41.75
C LEU A 2 -82.70 13.45 -41.48
N ALA A 3 -82.41 14.73 -41.24
CA ALA A 3 -81.09 15.23 -40.91
C ALA A 3 -80.71 14.85 -39.45
N TRP A 4 -79.59 14.23 -39.22
CA TRP A 4 -78.98 14.08 -37.90
C TRP A 4 -78.02 15.24 -37.63
N THR A 5 -78.48 16.20 -36.79
CA THR A 5 -77.70 17.23 -36.22
C THR A 5 -76.66 16.62 -35.19
N THR A 6 -75.41 16.83 -35.43
CA THR A 6 -74.34 16.51 -34.49
C THR A 6 -74.41 17.55 -33.38
N PRO A 7 -74.28 17.06 -32.07
CA PRO A 7 -74.13 18.06 -31.00
C PRO A 7 -72.68 18.56 -30.97
N GLU A 8 -72.46 19.88 -31.00
CA GLU A 8 -71.22 20.55 -30.74
C GLU A 8 -70.72 20.22 -29.29
N THR A 9 -69.61 19.65 -29.20
CA THR A 9 -68.88 19.54 -27.91
C THR A 9 -68.31 20.87 -27.51
N PRO A 10 -68.60 21.38 -26.33
CA PRO A 10 -67.91 22.58 -25.84
C PRO A 10 -66.45 22.21 -25.45
N THR A 11 -65.50 22.64 -26.25
CA THR A 11 -64.06 22.65 -25.88
C THR A 11 -63.81 23.72 -24.82
N SER A 12 -64.22 23.45 -23.60
CA SER A 12 -63.65 24.17 -22.46
C SER A 12 -62.27 23.62 -22.14
N THR A 13 -61.25 24.16 -22.75
CA THR A 13 -59.90 24.06 -22.30
C THR A 13 -59.83 24.74 -20.94
N VAL A 14 -60.07 23.99 -19.86
CA VAL A 14 -59.63 24.40 -18.54
C VAL A 14 -58.08 24.28 -18.55
N ARG A 15 -57.42 25.35 -18.93
CA ARG A 15 -56.02 25.60 -18.57
C ARG A 15 -56.00 25.75 -17.06
N LEU A 16 -55.86 24.62 -16.34
CA LEU A 16 -55.35 24.65 -14.98
C LEU A 16 -53.95 25.22 -15.07
N SER A 17 -53.83 26.50 -14.69
CA SER A 17 -52.57 27.17 -14.45
C SER A 17 -51.85 26.42 -13.33
N GLY A 18 -51.11 25.37 -13.69
CA GLY A 18 -50.35 24.54 -12.78
C GLY A 18 -49.11 25.19 -12.18
N ASP A 19 -48.96 26.51 -12.34
CA ASP A 19 -47.76 27.22 -11.90
C ASP A 19 -47.90 27.93 -10.54
N ALA A 20 -49.04 27.81 -9.86
CA ALA A 20 -49.30 28.50 -8.61
C ALA A 20 -49.41 27.61 -7.35
N ILE A 21 -49.20 26.31 -7.43
CA ILE A 21 -49.00 25.53 -6.20
C ILE A 21 -47.59 25.70 -5.78
N ALA A 22 -47.42 26.54 -4.79
CA ALA A 22 -46.19 26.93 -4.12
C ALA A 22 -45.16 25.77 -4.06
N ARG A 23 -44.03 25.99 -4.71
CA ARG A 23 -42.75 25.28 -4.48
C ARG A 23 -42.26 25.57 -3.07
N GLY A 24 -43.02 25.11 -2.04
CA GLY A 24 -42.77 25.36 -0.63
C GLY A 24 -42.29 24.10 0.11
N TRP A 25 -41.68 24.30 1.22
CA TRP A 25 -41.23 23.32 2.18
C TRP A 25 -42.08 22.06 2.39
N PRO A 26 -43.41 22.12 2.38
CA PRO A 26 -44.27 20.92 2.57
C PRO A 26 -44.11 19.85 1.50
N HIS A 27 -43.77 20.23 0.26
CA HIS A 27 -43.60 19.26 -0.82
C HIS A 27 -42.32 18.41 -0.70
N ARG A 28 -41.23 19.04 -0.27
CA ARG A 28 -39.97 18.34 0.01
C ARG A 28 -40.07 17.40 1.19
N HIS A 29 -40.83 17.74 2.21
CA HIS A 29 -41.12 16.88 3.35
C HIS A 29 -41.87 15.62 2.96
N LEU A 30 -42.82 15.70 2.07
CA LEU A 30 -43.57 14.55 1.56
C LEU A 30 -42.67 13.56 0.81
N ILE A 31 -41.83 14.08 -0.09
CA ILE A 31 -40.88 13.28 -0.87
C ILE A 31 -39.92 12.55 0.06
N ASN A 32 -39.35 13.27 1.03
CA ASN A 32 -38.42 12.69 2.00
C ASN A 32 -39.08 11.61 2.87
N ARG A 33 -40.32 11.84 3.35
CA ARG A 33 -41.09 10.89 4.15
C ARG A 33 -41.43 9.61 3.40
N LEU A 34 -41.73 9.72 2.10
CA LEU A 34 -41.97 8.58 1.23
C LEU A 34 -40.67 7.79 1.00
N ALA A 35 -39.53 8.44 0.77
CA ALA A 35 -38.23 7.83 0.59
C ALA A 35 -37.82 7.03 1.85
N VAL A 36 -37.89 7.68 3.03
CA VAL A 36 -37.54 7.03 4.31
C VAL A 36 -38.44 5.81 4.62
N ARG A 37 -39.74 5.94 4.35
CA ARG A 37 -40.70 4.85 4.60
C ARG A 37 -40.45 3.62 3.69
N ASP A 38 -40.03 3.85 2.46
CA ASP A 38 -39.67 2.76 1.54
C ASP A 38 -38.36 2.08 1.97
N ILE A 39 -37.33 2.88 2.34
CA ILE A 39 -36.07 2.34 2.92
C ILE A 39 -36.39 1.42 4.10
N GLY A 40 -37.27 1.86 5.03
CA GLY A 40 -37.67 1.08 6.21
C GLY A 40 -38.49 -0.18 5.88
N ARG A 41 -39.26 -0.20 4.79
CA ARG A 41 -40.04 -1.37 4.36
C ARG A 41 -39.19 -2.45 3.70
N HIS A 42 -38.09 -2.06 3.04
CA HIS A 42 -37.20 -2.97 2.31
C HIS A 42 -35.79 -2.99 2.91
N LYS A 43 -35.67 -3.24 4.22
CA LYS A 43 -34.44 -3.18 5.00
C LYS A 43 -33.25 -3.91 4.39
N LEU A 44 -33.47 -5.17 3.91
CA LEU A 44 -32.38 -5.97 3.34
C LEU A 44 -31.80 -5.35 2.05
N ARG A 45 -32.66 -4.85 1.17
CA ARG A 45 -32.23 -4.16 -0.06
C ARG A 45 -31.47 -2.88 0.26
N SER A 46 -32.00 -2.07 1.19
CA SER A 46 -31.41 -0.82 1.61
C SER A 46 -30.05 -1.06 2.26
N LEU A 47 -29.93 -2.05 3.14
CA LEU A 47 -28.68 -2.45 3.76
C LEU A 47 -27.64 -2.87 2.72
N LEU A 48 -28.03 -3.68 1.72
CA LEU A 48 -27.13 -4.10 0.66
C LEU A 48 -26.60 -2.92 -0.16
N ILE A 49 -27.45 -1.95 -0.51
CA ILE A 49 -27.03 -0.74 -1.23
C ILE A 49 -26.06 0.07 -0.37
N VAL A 50 -26.37 0.26 0.90
CA VAL A 50 -25.50 0.97 1.85
C VAL A 50 -24.13 0.29 1.97
N MET A 51 -24.10 -1.04 2.15
CA MET A 51 -22.85 -1.81 2.26
C MET A 51 -22.03 -1.74 0.97
N LEU A 52 -22.67 -1.80 -0.19
CA LEU A 52 -22.00 -1.67 -1.49
C LEU A 52 -21.35 -0.28 -1.67
N ILE A 53 -22.01 0.77 -1.23
CA ILE A 53 -21.46 2.14 -1.29
C ILE A 53 -20.38 2.34 -0.23
N ALA A 54 -20.56 1.75 0.95
CA ALA A 54 -19.60 1.85 2.03
C ALA A 54 -18.24 1.21 1.70
N LEU A 55 -18.22 0.15 0.88
CA LEU A 55 -17.01 -0.62 0.58
C LEU A 55 -15.89 0.22 -0.08
N PRO A 56 -16.10 0.92 -1.22
CA PRO A 56 -15.06 1.74 -1.82
C PRO A 56 -14.65 2.92 -0.93
N VAL A 57 -15.60 3.50 -0.20
CA VAL A 57 -15.32 4.57 0.75
C VAL A 57 -14.44 4.05 1.90
N ALA A 58 -14.71 2.85 2.40
CA ALA A 58 -13.92 2.21 3.45
C ALA A 58 -12.50 1.90 2.97
N ILE A 59 -12.35 1.39 1.75
CA ILE A 59 -11.01 1.12 1.17
C ILE A 59 -10.21 2.42 1.06
N MET A 60 -10.79 3.48 0.49
CA MET A 60 -10.09 4.77 0.35
C MET A 60 -9.74 5.39 1.70
N SER A 61 -10.68 5.37 2.65
CA SER A 61 -10.44 5.94 3.99
C SER A 61 -9.43 5.11 4.79
N GLY A 62 -9.47 3.78 4.69
CA GLY A 62 -8.51 2.89 5.35
C GLY A 62 -7.11 3.01 4.79
N LEU A 63 -6.99 3.11 3.46
CA LEU A 63 -5.72 3.35 2.78
C LEU A 63 -5.15 4.72 3.16
N GLY A 64 -5.98 5.76 3.27
CA GLY A 64 -5.56 7.08 3.75
C GLY A 64 -4.98 7.04 5.17
N VAL A 65 -5.53 6.19 6.06
CA VAL A 65 -4.95 5.97 7.40
C VAL A 65 -3.57 5.31 7.30
N LEU A 66 -3.43 4.28 6.47
CA LEU A 66 -2.15 3.56 6.29
C LEU A 66 -1.08 4.47 5.69
N LEU A 67 -1.38 5.17 4.61
CA LEU A 67 -0.44 6.08 3.95
C LEU A 67 0.01 7.21 4.87
N ARG A 68 -0.92 7.76 5.67
CA ARG A 68 -0.56 8.80 6.63
C ARG A 68 0.23 8.25 7.81
N SER A 69 0.11 6.98 8.10
CA SER A 69 0.88 6.31 9.16
C SER A 69 2.24 5.83 8.66
N ASP A 70 2.45 5.79 7.35
CA ASP A 70 3.74 5.45 6.74
C ASP A 70 4.64 6.71 6.75
N GLY A 71 5.78 6.61 7.46
CA GLY A 71 6.75 7.69 7.54
C GLY A 71 7.48 8.00 6.23
N SER A 72 7.36 7.13 5.23
CA SER A 72 8.00 7.30 3.91
C SER A 72 7.26 8.28 2.98
N VAL A 73 6.02 8.66 3.29
CA VAL A 73 5.26 9.61 2.48
C VAL A 73 5.66 11.04 2.85
N SER A 74 5.99 11.87 1.87
CA SER A 74 6.57 13.22 2.03
C SER A 74 5.89 14.09 3.11
N GLY A 75 4.56 14.12 3.14
CA GLY A 75 3.83 14.89 4.17
C GLY A 75 3.97 14.33 5.59
N SER A 76 4.23 13.02 5.75
CA SER A 76 4.49 12.41 7.06
C SER A 76 5.95 12.54 7.46
N GLN A 77 6.90 12.55 6.51
CA GLN A 77 8.31 12.85 6.77
C GLN A 77 8.49 14.25 7.34
N VAL A 78 7.84 15.26 6.74
CA VAL A 78 7.86 16.63 7.26
C VAL A 78 7.41 16.66 8.72
N LEU A 79 6.30 16.00 9.05
CA LEU A 79 5.81 15.92 10.43
C LEU A 79 6.75 15.14 11.34
N ASN A 80 7.47 14.14 10.84
CA ASN A 80 8.45 13.38 11.61
C ASN A 80 9.68 14.22 11.93
N ASN A 81 10.16 15.02 10.97
CA ASN A 81 11.38 15.82 11.12
C ASN A 81 11.19 17.05 12.03
N TYR A 82 9.98 17.62 12.07
CA TYR A 82 9.73 18.88 12.78
C TYR A 82 8.89 18.74 14.05
N GLY A 83 8.13 17.66 14.21
CA GLY A 83 7.23 17.50 15.35
C GLY A 83 6.23 18.65 15.48
N ASP A 84 6.31 19.37 16.60
CA ASP A 84 5.49 20.56 16.87
C ASP A 84 6.13 21.88 16.35
N ALA A 85 7.36 21.84 15.81
CA ALA A 85 8.10 23.02 15.38
C ALA A 85 7.79 23.42 13.94
N ASP A 86 7.97 24.72 13.65
CA ASP A 86 7.93 25.28 12.29
C ASP A 86 9.32 25.31 11.64
N MET A 87 10.38 25.28 12.45
CA MET A 87 11.77 25.39 11.99
C MET A 87 12.70 24.60 12.90
N VAL A 88 13.70 23.95 12.29
CA VAL A 88 14.80 23.27 12.98
C VAL A 88 16.12 23.93 12.61
N ILE A 89 16.95 24.21 13.58
CA ILE A 89 18.26 24.82 13.42
C ILE A 89 19.29 23.91 14.06
N SER A 90 20.17 23.33 13.26
CA SER A 90 21.13 22.30 13.68
C SER A 90 22.53 22.57 13.12
N PRO A 91 23.60 22.00 13.68
CA PRO A 91 24.89 22.04 13.04
C PRO A 91 24.86 21.28 11.71
N ILE A 92 25.66 21.74 10.76
CA ILE A 92 25.80 21.05 9.45
C ILE A 92 26.85 19.95 9.62
N SER A 93 26.50 18.73 9.31
CA SER A 93 27.32 17.52 9.50
C SER A 93 28.59 17.55 8.65
N ASN A 94 28.53 18.12 7.44
CA ASN A 94 29.63 18.12 6.45
C ASN A 94 30.10 19.54 6.17
N TRP A 95 30.28 20.37 7.21
CA TRP A 95 30.61 21.76 7.03
C TRP A 95 32.08 21.98 6.72
N ASP A 96 32.38 22.46 5.53
CA ASP A 96 33.71 22.81 5.02
C ASP A 96 34.02 24.30 5.04
N GLY A 97 33.07 25.13 5.48
CA GLY A 97 33.15 26.58 5.45
C GLY A 97 32.45 27.23 4.24
N HIS A 98 32.05 26.46 3.23
CA HIS A 98 31.44 26.97 1.99
C HIS A 98 30.15 26.19 1.64
N CYS A 99 29.18 26.26 2.50
CA CYS A 99 27.89 25.59 2.26
C CYS A 99 26.83 26.54 1.72
N SER A 100 26.03 26.07 0.78
CA SER A 100 24.90 26.80 0.19
C SER A 100 23.57 26.09 0.47
N GLN A 101 22.54 26.88 0.68
CA GLN A 101 21.18 26.31 0.82
C GLN A 101 20.62 26.02 -0.57
N GLN A 102 20.49 24.77 -0.94
CA GLN A 102 19.93 24.32 -2.22
C GLN A 102 18.44 23.98 -2.17
N GLY A 103 17.90 23.81 -0.97
CA GLY A 103 16.48 23.50 -0.75
C GLY A 103 16.04 23.86 0.67
N PRO A 104 14.78 23.59 1.02
CA PRO A 104 14.23 23.95 2.33
C PRO A 104 14.90 23.24 3.51
N THR A 105 15.49 22.08 3.27
CA THR A 105 16.18 21.25 4.28
C THR A 105 17.58 20.86 3.85
N ASN A 106 17.96 21.12 2.61
CA ASN A 106 19.19 20.60 2.03
C ASN A 106 20.23 21.71 1.96
N THR A 107 21.21 21.61 2.83
CA THR A 107 22.44 22.42 2.77
C THR A 107 23.50 21.60 2.05
N TYR A 108 23.97 22.09 0.93
CA TYR A 108 25.05 21.47 0.14
C TYR A 108 26.37 22.11 0.49
N CYS A 109 27.37 21.27 0.78
CA CYS A 109 28.76 21.67 1.04
C CYS A 109 29.65 21.01 -0.01
N ASP A 110 30.62 21.72 -0.50
CA ASP A 110 31.39 21.31 -1.69
C ASP A 110 32.30 20.09 -1.45
N ASP A 111 32.92 19.95 -0.27
CA ASP A 111 33.95 18.92 -0.01
C ASP A 111 33.49 17.73 0.86
N GLY A 112 32.28 17.74 1.41
CA GLY A 112 31.68 16.61 2.13
C GLY A 112 32.41 16.09 3.39
N ALA A 113 33.45 16.80 3.85
CA ALA A 113 34.27 16.38 4.97
C ALA A 113 33.60 16.63 6.33
N GLU A 114 33.79 15.72 7.28
CA GLU A 114 33.36 15.98 8.66
C GLU A 114 34.14 17.16 9.27
N PRO A 115 33.43 18.10 9.95
CA PRO A 115 34.06 19.25 10.59
C PRO A 115 35.08 18.80 11.64
N ASP A 116 36.25 19.45 11.64
CA ASP A 116 37.27 19.22 12.64
C ASP A 116 36.84 19.71 14.05
N ALA A 117 37.62 19.46 15.05
CA ALA A 117 37.32 19.88 16.42
C ALA A 117 37.16 21.41 16.58
N HIS A 118 37.89 22.21 15.80
CA HIS A 118 37.80 23.66 15.80
C HIS A 118 36.52 24.11 15.12
N GLN A 119 36.20 23.54 13.98
CA GLN A 119 34.97 23.79 13.23
C GLN A 119 33.75 23.42 14.07
N ARG A 120 33.72 22.26 14.72
CA ARG A 120 32.67 21.86 15.66
C ARG A 120 32.52 22.85 16.82
N ALA A 121 33.60 23.31 17.40
CA ALA A 121 33.57 24.33 18.46
C ALA A 121 33.00 25.66 17.94
N GLN A 122 33.31 26.05 16.71
CA GLN A 122 32.77 27.24 16.06
C GLN A 122 31.24 27.11 15.83
N GLN A 123 30.77 25.98 15.29
CA GLN A 123 29.33 25.68 15.14
C GLN A 123 28.60 25.76 16.49
N GLN A 124 29.15 25.10 17.51
CA GLN A 124 28.55 25.12 18.86
C GLN A 124 28.51 26.54 19.45
N THR A 125 29.52 27.35 19.19
CA THR A 125 29.56 28.76 19.63
C THR A 125 28.51 29.59 18.87
N ALA A 126 28.36 29.36 17.57
CA ALA A 126 27.34 30.02 16.76
C ALA A 126 25.93 29.68 17.24
N LEU A 127 25.68 28.42 17.52
CA LEU A 127 24.40 27.96 18.07
C LEU A 127 24.14 28.51 19.48
N ALA A 128 25.12 28.49 20.38
CA ALA A 128 24.98 29.01 21.75
C ALA A 128 24.64 30.52 21.77
N ASN A 129 25.16 31.27 20.79
CA ASN A 129 24.91 32.70 20.64
C ASN A 129 23.69 33.04 19.79
N LEU A 130 23.03 32.05 19.23
CA LEU A 130 21.85 32.26 18.40
C LEU A 130 20.73 32.98 19.19
N ARG A 131 20.20 34.04 18.61
CA ARG A 131 19.07 34.80 19.15
C ARG A 131 18.10 35.11 17.99
N LEU A 132 16.87 34.74 18.18
CA LEU A 132 15.77 35.09 17.26
C LEU A 132 14.79 36.00 18.02
N PRO A 133 14.83 37.32 17.76
CA PRO A 133 13.96 38.26 18.48
C PRO A 133 12.47 37.89 18.32
N GLY A 134 11.75 37.84 19.46
CA GLY A 134 10.31 37.46 19.47
C GLY A 134 10.01 35.97 19.41
N HIS A 135 11.00 35.10 19.28
CA HIS A 135 10.81 33.67 19.21
C HIS A 135 11.53 32.91 20.33
N LYS A 136 10.87 31.90 20.86
CA LYS A 136 11.44 31.02 21.88
C LYS A 136 12.18 29.86 21.22
N LEU A 137 13.46 29.74 21.56
CA LEU A 137 14.29 28.61 21.13
C LEU A 137 14.15 27.45 22.12
N HIS A 138 13.78 26.27 21.63
CA HIS A 138 13.67 25.06 22.42
C HIS A 138 14.87 24.15 22.14
N PRO A 139 15.86 24.07 23.05
CA PRO A 139 17.09 23.33 22.84
C PRO A 139 16.85 21.83 23.01
N LEU A 140 17.23 21.05 22.01
CA LEU A 140 17.48 19.62 22.11
C LEU A 140 19.00 19.41 22.18
N ARG A 141 19.45 18.70 23.19
CA ARG A 141 20.84 18.24 23.28
C ARG A 141 20.88 16.75 23.05
N THR A 142 21.73 16.32 22.13
CA THR A 142 21.96 14.93 21.81
C THR A 142 23.42 14.59 22.11
N THR A 143 23.66 13.54 22.86
CA THR A 143 24.99 13.06 23.18
C THR A 143 25.03 11.55 23.20
N GLU A 144 26.18 10.99 22.93
CA GLU A 144 26.42 9.58 23.09
C GLU A 144 26.91 9.25 24.50
N ALA A 145 26.49 8.14 25.01
CA ALA A 145 26.87 7.66 26.34
C ALA A 145 27.09 6.16 26.33
N SER A 146 28.04 5.69 27.15
CA SER A 146 28.26 4.25 27.31
C SER A 146 27.34 3.69 28.38
N VAL A 147 26.64 2.61 28.02
CA VAL A 147 25.70 1.90 28.90
C VAL A 147 26.26 0.55 29.24
N SER A 148 26.50 0.32 30.53
CA SER A 148 26.90 -1.01 30.99
C SER A 148 25.66 -1.85 31.25
N TRP A 149 25.48 -2.91 30.48
CA TRP A 149 24.37 -3.82 30.60
C TRP A 149 24.81 -5.27 30.49
N ARG A 150 24.59 -6.05 31.54
CA ARG A 150 25.09 -7.43 31.66
C ARG A 150 26.60 -7.50 31.45
N LEU A 151 27.09 -8.18 30.41
CA LEU A 151 28.50 -8.33 30.07
C LEU A 151 29.00 -7.39 28.94
N ALA A 152 28.11 -6.52 28.45
CA ALA A 152 28.42 -5.62 27.35
C ALA A 152 28.44 -4.15 27.77
N THR A 153 29.22 -3.35 27.08
CA THR A 153 29.15 -1.90 27.08
C THR A 153 28.56 -1.48 25.74
N LEU A 154 27.41 -0.83 25.78
CA LEU A 154 26.64 -0.40 24.62
C LEU A 154 26.83 1.08 24.42
N SER A 155 26.90 1.57 23.19
CA SER A 155 26.66 2.99 22.92
C SER A 155 25.14 3.27 22.94
N ALA A 156 24.78 4.37 23.54
CA ALA A 156 23.41 4.83 23.66
C ALA A 156 23.30 6.31 23.35
N THR A 157 22.26 6.66 22.64
CA THR A 157 21.93 8.07 22.40
C THR A 157 21.15 8.63 23.59
N VAL A 158 21.64 9.72 24.17
CA VAL A 158 20.96 10.45 25.24
C VAL A 158 20.44 11.77 24.70
N LYS A 159 19.12 11.96 24.79
CA LYS A 159 18.41 13.15 24.32
C LYS A 159 17.85 13.93 25.52
N ALA A 160 18.04 15.24 25.54
CA ALA A 160 17.58 16.11 26.59
C ALA A 160 16.84 17.33 26.04
N MET A 161 15.54 17.40 26.32
CA MET A 161 14.65 18.49 25.93
C MET A 161 13.45 18.56 26.86
N ASP A 162 12.86 19.74 26.99
CA ASP A 162 11.58 19.89 27.70
C ASP A 162 10.41 19.53 26.77
N LEU A 163 10.03 18.25 26.81
CA LEU A 163 8.97 17.67 25.97
C LEU A 163 7.55 18.14 26.37
N THR A 164 7.41 18.88 27.47
CA THR A 164 6.14 19.47 27.88
C THR A 164 5.80 20.71 27.06
N THR A 165 6.84 21.38 26.55
CA THR A 165 6.70 22.65 25.81
C THR A 165 6.85 22.48 24.30
N MET A 166 7.63 21.49 23.88
CA MET A 166 7.92 21.24 22.46
C MET A 166 8.32 19.77 22.24
N ARG A 167 7.78 19.13 21.22
CA ARG A 167 8.18 17.79 20.78
C ARG A 167 8.98 17.92 19.51
N PRO A 168 10.24 17.42 19.48
CA PRO A 168 11.14 17.59 18.34
C PRO A 168 10.74 16.74 17.13
N TYR A 169 10.06 15.64 17.36
CA TYR A 169 9.49 14.75 16.34
C TYR A 169 8.20 14.13 16.85
N ARG A 170 7.59 13.33 16.03
CA ARG A 170 6.42 12.56 16.44
C ARG A 170 6.80 11.54 17.50
N MET A 171 6.11 11.63 18.64
CA MET A 171 6.32 10.74 19.76
C MET A 171 5.06 10.57 20.59
N GLU A 172 4.89 9.39 21.17
CA GLU A 172 3.89 9.12 22.19
C GLU A 172 4.58 9.11 23.54
N LEU A 173 4.29 10.11 24.36
CA LEU A 173 4.89 10.25 25.69
C LEU A 173 4.22 9.31 26.70
N PRO A 174 4.98 8.76 27.67
CA PRO A 174 4.41 7.98 28.74
C PRO A 174 3.53 8.87 29.65
N ARG A 175 2.58 8.25 30.33
CA ARG A 175 1.77 8.94 31.34
C ARG A 175 2.63 9.20 32.56
N GLY A 176 2.79 10.47 32.92
CA GLY A 176 3.56 10.87 34.09
C GLY A 176 4.43 12.12 33.87
N PRO A 177 5.10 12.63 34.91
CA PRO A 177 5.98 13.79 34.80
C PRO A 177 7.27 13.42 34.04
N MET A 178 7.88 14.45 33.44
CA MET A 178 9.21 14.34 32.83
C MET A 178 10.25 13.77 33.83
N PRO A 179 11.23 13.00 33.34
CA PRO A 179 12.29 12.47 34.22
C PRO A 179 13.06 13.61 34.88
N THR A 180 13.45 13.43 36.14
CA THR A 180 14.22 14.37 36.94
C THR A 180 15.35 13.64 37.67
N GLY A 181 16.46 14.32 37.92
CA GLY A 181 17.60 13.73 38.64
C GLY A 181 18.17 12.52 37.91
N ASN A 182 18.20 11.38 38.55
CA ASN A 182 18.71 10.11 38.03
C ASN A 182 17.62 9.23 37.40
N ASN A 183 16.51 9.85 36.96
CA ASN A 183 15.46 9.17 36.22
C ASN A 183 15.63 9.42 34.74
N MET A 184 15.19 8.45 33.92
CA MET A 184 15.19 8.54 32.46
C MET A 184 13.99 7.81 31.88
N TRP A 185 13.63 8.18 30.66
CA TRP A 185 12.74 7.40 29.82
C TRP A 185 13.57 6.67 28.77
N VAL A 186 13.05 5.55 28.28
CA VAL A 186 13.67 4.73 27.25
C VAL A 186 12.72 4.58 26.08
N THR A 187 13.22 4.42 24.86
CA THR A 187 12.39 4.13 23.70
C THR A 187 11.77 2.73 23.76
N THR A 188 10.61 2.55 23.11
CA THR A 188 9.87 1.28 23.10
C THR A 188 10.69 0.14 22.49
N GLY A 189 11.41 0.41 21.40
CA GLY A 189 12.31 -0.55 20.77
C GLY A 189 13.38 -1.02 21.74
N ALA A 190 14.15 -0.09 22.30
CA ALA A 190 15.18 -0.43 23.28
C ALA A 190 14.62 -1.14 24.53
N ALA A 191 13.44 -0.73 25.02
CA ALA A 191 12.79 -1.40 26.16
C ALA A 191 12.48 -2.88 25.84
N LYS A 192 12.04 -3.17 24.62
CA LYS A 192 11.75 -4.52 24.14
C LYS A 192 13.04 -5.32 23.92
N ASP A 193 14.01 -4.74 23.21
CA ASP A 193 15.23 -5.40 22.77
C ASP A 193 16.14 -5.77 23.95
N TYR A 194 16.24 -4.88 24.94
CA TYR A 194 17.08 -5.09 26.12
C TYR A 194 16.29 -5.64 27.33
N GLY A 195 15.00 -5.86 27.19
CA GLY A 195 14.13 -6.34 28.29
C GLY A 195 13.98 -5.33 29.44
N TRP A 196 14.10 -4.03 29.14
CA TRP A 196 13.94 -2.97 30.14
C TRP A 196 12.47 -2.63 30.36
N SER A 197 12.12 -2.39 31.61
CA SER A 197 10.78 -1.98 32.01
C SER A 197 10.85 -0.80 32.97
N VAL A 198 9.70 -0.18 33.23
CA VAL A 198 9.60 0.87 34.26
C VAL A 198 10.03 0.28 35.60
N GLY A 199 10.98 0.94 36.26
CA GLY A 199 11.64 0.50 37.47
C GLY A 199 13.00 -0.19 37.25
N SER A 200 13.36 -0.54 36.03
CA SER A 200 14.69 -1.07 35.70
C SER A 200 15.77 -0.06 36.00
N ARG A 201 16.91 -0.55 36.51
CA ARG A 201 18.11 0.27 36.78
C ARG A 201 19.17 -0.01 35.75
N VAL A 202 19.69 1.04 35.13
CA VAL A 202 20.70 1.00 34.05
C VAL A 202 21.89 1.85 34.47
N THR A 203 23.09 1.40 34.18
CA THR A 203 24.32 2.19 34.45
C THR A 203 24.76 2.88 33.17
N VAL A 204 24.78 4.21 33.17
CA VAL A 204 25.15 5.07 32.04
C VAL A 204 26.34 5.92 32.46
N ASN A 205 27.42 5.86 31.72
CA ASN A 205 28.70 6.54 32.04
C ASN A 205 29.14 6.32 33.50
N GLY A 206 28.99 5.09 34.02
CA GLY A 206 29.35 4.74 35.40
C GLY A 206 28.33 5.16 36.48
N HIS A 207 27.27 5.88 36.14
CA HIS A 207 26.22 6.32 37.07
C HIS A 207 24.95 5.52 36.91
N ARG A 208 24.26 5.22 38.02
CA ARG A 208 23.00 4.47 38.02
C ARG A 208 21.81 5.37 37.76
N TYR A 209 20.97 4.99 36.79
CA TYR A 209 19.72 5.64 36.43
C TYR A 209 18.56 4.67 36.56
N THR A 210 17.35 5.19 36.81
CA THR A 210 16.12 4.42 36.88
C THR A 210 15.21 4.79 35.71
N ILE A 211 14.73 3.78 35.00
CA ILE A 211 13.75 3.96 33.92
C ILE A 211 12.38 4.23 34.53
N THR A 212 11.80 5.40 34.29
CA THR A 212 10.50 5.82 34.83
C THR A 212 9.39 5.87 33.78
N GLY A 213 9.72 5.69 32.52
CA GLY A 213 8.75 5.67 31.43
C GLY A 213 9.31 5.07 30.17
N VAL A 214 8.41 4.68 29.28
CA VAL A 214 8.73 4.18 27.95
C VAL A 214 8.12 5.12 26.93
N VAL A 215 8.95 5.70 26.05
CA VAL A 215 8.57 6.64 24.98
C VAL A 215 8.51 5.86 23.68
N ARG A 216 7.48 6.10 22.91
CA ARG A 216 7.48 5.64 21.51
C ARG A 216 7.87 6.82 20.63
N GLU A 217 8.95 6.69 19.91
CA GLU A 217 9.37 7.63 18.87
C GLU A 217 9.63 6.86 17.57
N GLU A 218 9.34 7.51 16.46
CA GLU A 218 9.60 6.94 15.15
C GLU A 218 11.06 7.19 14.81
N TRP A 219 11.75 6.14 14.39
CA TRP A 219 13.17 6.18 14.05
C TRP A 219 14.09 6.58 15.23
N PRO A 220 14.12 5.79 16.29
CA PRO A 220 14.92 6.11 17.47
C PRO A 220 16.42 6.17 17.22
N GLY A 221 16.88 5.82 16.03
CA GLY A 221 18.30 5.68 15.68
C GLY A 221 18.84 4.28 15.94
N ASN A 222 20.07 4.03 15.60
CA ASN A 222 20.75 2.76 15.87
C ASN A 222 21.13 2.72 17.35
N GLY A 223 20.63 1.73 18.10
CA GLY A 223 20.95 1.53 19.51
C GLY A 223 19.94 2.14 20.51
N PRO A 224 20.18 1.92 21.81
CA PRO A 224 19.29 2.37 22.85
C PRO A 224 19.25 3.89 22.98
N THR A 225 18.05 4.45 22.97
CA THR A 225 17.85 5.89 23.13
C THR A 225 17.17 6.20 24.46
N PHE A 226 17.75 7.15 25.19
CA PHE A 226 17.27 7.62 26.48
C PHE A 226 16.89 9.09 26.45
N TRP A 227 15.77 9.42 27.08
CA TRP A 227 15.33 10.78 27.30
C TRP A 227 15.55 11.18 28.76
N VAL A 228 16.24 12.28 28.96
CA VAL A 228 16.59 12.80 30.29
C VAL A 228 16.12 14.24 30.47
N ALA A 229 16.18 14.73 31.69
CA ALA A 229 15.86 16.13 31.98
C ALA A 229 16.75 17.10 31.18
N PRO A 230 16.25 18.29 30.78
CA PRO A 230 17.02 19.29 30.02
C PRO A 230 18.34 19.72 30.68
N ARG A 231 18.43 19.61 32.01
CA ARG A 231 19.61 19.97 32.79
C ARG A 231 20.42 18.76 33.28
N SER A 232 20.15 17.58 32.72
CA SER A 232 20.87 16.36 33.11
C SER A 232 22.38 16.48 32.85
N PRO A 233 23.24 16.02 33.79
CA PRO A 233 24.68 15.95 33.55
C PRO A 233 25.05 15.12 32.31
N LEU A 234 24.25 14.09 31.97
CA LEU A 234 24.47 13.24 30.81
C LEU A 234 24.39 14.01 29.47
N ALA A 235 23.67 15.10 29.43
CA ALA A 235 23.48 15.88 28.20
C ALA A 235 24.47 17.06 28.10
N ARG A 236 25.41 17.19 29.04
CA ARG A 236 26.40 18.26 29.00
C ARG A 236 27.41 18.01 27.89
N GLY A 237 27.64 19.03 27.04
CA GLY A 237 28.60 18.95 25.94
C GLY A 237 28.08 18.25 24.69
N GLY A 238 26.81 17.78 24.71
CA GLY A 238 26.18 17.18 23.54
C GLY A 238 25.88 18.18 22.43
N GLU A 239 25.64 17.67 21.24
CA GLU A 239 25.25 18.44 20.06
C GLU A 239 23.94 19.19 20.33
N LEU A 240 23.92 20.47 19.95
CA LEU A 240 22.79 21.35 20.20
C LEU A 240 21.98 21.60 18.93
N THR A 241 20.72 21.28 18.97
CA THR A 241 19.73 21.58 17.93
C THR A 241 18.62 22.44 18.52
N TYR A 242 18.12 23.43 17.80
CA TYR A 242 17.00 24.25 18.23
C TYR A 242 15.74 23.96 17.43
N TYR A 243 14.63 23.82 18.13
CA TYR A 243 13.29 23.76 17.57
C TYR A 243 12.57 25.09 17.84
N VAL A 244 11.94 25.67 16.81
CA VAL A 244 11.40 27.04 16.90
C VAL A 244 10.00 27.07 16.27
N ASN A 245 9.07 27.79 16.90
CA ASN A 245 7.73 28.04 16.35
C ASN A 245 7.58 29.48 15.87
N GLY A 246 6.82 29.68 14.79
CA GLY A 246 6.39 30.97 14.30
C GLY A 246 7.51 31.81 13.65
N ALA A 247 8.75 31.29 13.58
CA ALA A 247 9.85 32.01 12.97
C ALA A 247 9.85 31.86 11.44
N SER A 248 10.29 32.90 10.76
CA SER A 248 10.64 32.85 9.34
C SER A 248 11.95 33.58 9.15
N LEU A 249 12.93 32.95 8.53
CA LEU A 249 14.23 33.54 8.23
C LEU A 249 14.28 33.95 6.77
N THR A 250 14.90 35.13 6.52
CA THR A 250 15.18 35.55 5.15
C THR A 250 16.35 34.74 4.60
N ARG A 251 16.40 34.58 3.28
CA ARG A 251 17.51 33.89 2.61
C ARG A 251 18.89 34.37 3.06
N GLN A 252 19.05 35.68 3.22
CA GLN A 252 20.30 36.29 3.67
C GLN A 252 20.65 35.89 5.11
N GLN A 253 19.67 35.70 6.00
CA GLN A 253 19.88 35.21 7.36
C GLN A 253 20.27 33.74 7.36
N VAL A 254 19.67 32.94 6.51
CA VAL A 254 20.01 31.52 6.35
C VAL A 254 21.43 31.36 5.81
N GLU A 255 21.81 32.11 4.77
CA GLU A 255 23.16 32.09 4.21
C GLU A 255 24.21 32.50 5.24
N LYS A 256 23.93 33.49 6.12
CA LYS A 256 24.80 33.85 7.25
C LYS A 256 24.97 32.70 8.24
N LEU A 257 23.92 31.99 8.57
CA LEU A 257 23.96 30.83 9.48
C LEU A 257 24.77 29.68 8.85
N ASN A 258 24.51 29.38 7.58
CA ASN A 258 25.25 28.35 6.84
C ASN A 258 26.76 28.64 6.79
N ALA A 259 27.17 29.91 6.59
CA ALA A 259 28.55 30.32 6.63
C ALA A 259 29.20 30.11 8.01
N SER A 260 28.42 30.01 9.09
CA SER A 260 28.91 29.66 10.43
C SER A 260 28.72 28.19 10.80
N GLY A 261 28.40 27.36 9.84
CA GLY A 261 28.19 25.92 10.00
C GLY A 261 26.84 25.53 10.63
N VAL A 262 25.86 26.42 10.58
CA VAL A 262 24.54 26.21 11.15
C VAL A 262 23.50 26.09 10.04
N GLY A 263 22.93 24.92 9.89
CA GLY A 263 21.85 24.61 8.93
C GLY A 263 20.47 25.02 9.45
N VAL A 264 19.62 25.42 8.55
CA VAL A 264 18.22 25.77 8.83
C VAL A 264 17.31 24.95 7.96
N ALA A 265 16.41 24.22 8.59
CA ALA A 265 15.34 23.49 7.94
C ALA A 265 14.00 24.18 8.25
N ASP A 266 13.27 24.60 7.22
CA ASP A 266 11.98 25.32 7.33
C ASP A 266 10.84 24.39 6.89
N ARG A 267 9.93 24.08 7.81
CA ARG A 267 8.79 23.21 7.59
C ARG A 267 7.88 23.69 6.46
N ARG A 268 7.58 25.00 6.39
CA ARG A 268 6.67 25.54 5.36
C ARG A 268 7.30 25.47 3.97
N ALA A 269 8.60 25.70 3.90
CA ALA A 269 9.34 25.57 2.66
C ALA A 269 9.39 24.11 2.20
N GLU A 270 9.58 23.17 3.11
CA GLU A 270 9.54 21.72 2.82
C GLU A 270 8.13 21.23 2.46
N GLU A 271 7.10 21.68 3.17
CA GLU A 271 5.71 21.38 2.82
C GLU A 271 5.33 21.93 1.43
N SER A 272 5.83 23.11 1.04
CA SER A 272 5.60 23.66 -0.29
C SER A 272 6.43 22.98 -1.38
N ALA A 273 7.62 22.52 -1.07
CA ALA A 273 8.46 21.73 -1.98
C ALA A 273 7.88 20.31 -2.16
N SER A 274 7.42 19.68 -1.08
CA SER A 274 6.79 18.36 -1.13
C SER A 274 5.44 18.35 -1.87
N GLN A 275 4.69 19.47 -1.83
CA GLN A 275 3.48 19.63 -2.66
C GLN A 275 3.79 19.65 -4.17
N GLY A 276 5.02 19.94 -4.55
CA GLY A 276 5.54 19.79 -5.91
C GLY A 276 6.06 18.38 -6.24
N ASP A 277 6.11 17.49 -5.27
CA ASP A 277 6.64 16.15 -5.45
C ASP A 277 5.75 15.34 -6.38
N THR A 278 6.32 14.92 -7.50
CA THR A 278 5.61 14.15 -8.52
C THR A 278 5.08 12.84 -7.97
N PHE A 279 5.80 12.22 -7.03
CA PHE A 279 5.44 10.92 -6.42
C PHE A 279 4.13 10.99 -5.61
N GLU A 280 3.97 11.99 -4.73
CA GLU A 280 2.74 12.14 -3.93
C GLU A 280 1.51 12.42 -4.80
N ARG A 281 1.66 13.31 -5.78
CA ARG A 281 0.60 13.63 -6.74
C ARG A 281 0.22 12.42 -7.59
N ASP A 282 1.20 11.65 -8.02
CA ASP A 282 1.00 10.47 -8.85
C ASP A 282 0.36 9.33 -8.07
N MET A 283 0.77 9.12 -6.81
CA MET A 283 0.14 8.17 -5.90
C MET A 283 -1.33 8.54 -5.60
N PHE A 284 -1.60 9.83 -5.35
CA PHE A 284 -2.97 10.32 -5.18
C PHE A 284 -3.81 10.09 -6.45
N ALA A 285 -3.26 10.37 -7.63
CA ALA A 285 -3.94 10.15 -8.91
C ALA A 285 -4.24 8.65 -9.13
N LEU A 286 -3.32 7.76 -8.77
CA LEU A 286 -3.52 6.31 -8.85
C LEU A 286 -4.65 5.84 -7.92
N ILE A 287 -4.66 6.30 -6.67
CA ILE A 287 -5.69 5.96 -5.69
C ILE A 287 -7.04 6.52 -6.11
N LEU A 288 -7.07 7.74 -6.63
CA LEU A 288 -8.29 8.34 -7.18
C LEU A 288 -8.83 7.55 -8.36
N ALA A 289 -7.98 7.14 -9.30
CA ALA A 289 -8.35 6.34 -10.46
C ALA A 289 -8.92 4.98 -10.04
N ALA A 290 -8.28 4.29 -9.09
CA ALA A 290 -8.76 3.04 -8.52
C ALA A 290 -10.11 3.22 -7.78
N GLY A 291 -10.25 4.33 -7.04
CA GLY A 291 -11.50 4.72 -6.38
C GLY A 291 -12.64 4.96 -7.39
N VAL A 292 -12.37 5.67 -8.48
CA VAL A 292 -13.34 5.92 -9.56
C VAL A 292 -13.75 4.60 -10.23
N LEU A 293 -12.81 3.71 -10.54
CA LEU A 293 -13.11 2.38 -11.07
C LEU A 293 -14.02 1.60 -10.13
N SER A 294 -13.67 1.56 -8.85
CA SER A 294 -14.48 0.91 -7.81
C SER A 294 -15.90 1.52 -7.72
N ALA A 295 -16.01 2.85 -7.78
CA ALA A 295 -17.30 3.54 -7.76
C ALA A 295 -18.17 3.23 -8.98
N ILE A 296 -17.61 3.15 -10.17
CA ILE A 296 -18.33 2.77 -11.40
C ILE A 296 -18.87 1.34 -11.28
N VAL A 297 -18.06 0.42 -10.78
CA VAL A 297 -18.44 -0.97 -10.52
C VAL A 297 -19.60 -1.02 -9.53
N VAL A 298 -19.45 -0.34 -8.39
CA VAL A 298 -20.47 -0.29 -7.34
C VAL A 298 -21.75 0.40 -7.83
N ALA A 299 -21.63 1.50 -8.57
CA ALA A 299 -22.77 2.17 -9.18
C ALA A 299 -23.58 1.22 -10.09
N THR A 300 -22.90 0.35 -10.84
CA THR A 300 -23.58 -0.61 -11.73
C THR A 300 -24.32 -1.69 -10.93
N ILE A 301 -23.73 -2.19 -9.84
CA ILE A 301 -24.37 -3.17 -8.96
C ILE A 301 -25.57 -2.53 -8.23
N ALA A 302 -25.37 -1.33 -7.69
CA ALA A 302 -26.43 -0.58 -7.03
C ALA A 302 -27.57 -0.19 -8.00
N ALA A 303 -27.26 0.17 -9.26
CA ALA A 303 -28.25 0.46 -10.29
C ALA A 303 -29.15 -0.75 -10.56
N ALA A 304 -28.61 -1.98 -10.53
CA ALA A 304 -29.41 -3.20 -10.63
C ALA A 304 -30.42 -3.30 -9.47
N ALA A 305 -29.99 -3.04 -8.23
CA ALA A 305 -30.83 -3.05 -7.04
C ALA A 305 -31.90 -1.93 -7.08
N PHE A 306 -31.54 -0.73 -7.52
CA PHE A 306 -32.48 0.38 -7.71
C PHE A 306 -33.49 0.10 -8.83
N ALA A 307 -33.06 -0.49 -9.95
CA ALA A 307 -33.95 -0.85 -11.06
C ALA A 307 -35.02 -1.86 -10.64
N ILE A 308 -34.68 -2.85 -9.82
CA ILE A 308 -35.62 -3.82 -9.25
C ILE A 308 -36.57 -3.12 -8.27
N GLY A 309 -36.04 -2.25 -7.39
CA GLY A 309 -36.85 -1.47 -6.45
C GLY A 309 -37.86 -0.55 -7.16
N ALA A 310 -37.42 0.13 -8.22
CA ALA A 310 -38.26 0.99 -9.03
C ALA A 310 -39.44 0.25 -9.66
N ARG A 311 -39.24 -1.01 -10.08
CA ARG A 311 -40.30 -1.87 -10.62
C ARG A 311 -41.28 -2.29 -9.55
N GLN A 312 -40.86 -2.61 -8.36
CA GLN A 312 -41.72 -2.94 -7.22
C GLN A 312 -42.63 -1.78 -6.81
N GLN A 313 -42.09 -0.54 -6.95
CA GLN A 313 -42.82 0.68 -6.63
C GLN A 313 -43.69 1.22 -7.78
N ARG A 314 -43.62 0.60 -8.97
CA ARG A 314 -44.31 1.09 -10.18
C ARG A 314 -45.78 1.44 -9.94
N ARG A 315 -46.54 0.55 -9.25
CA ARG A 315 -47.95 0.77 -8.95
C ARG A 315 -48.16 2.00 -8.05
N MET A 316 -47.34 2.16 -7.03
CA MET A 316 -47.40 3.30 -6.11
C MET A 316 -47.07 4.61 -6.85
N LEU A 317 -45.99 4.61 -7.67
CA LEU A 317 -45.58 5.78 -8.44
C LEU A 317 -46.56 6.14 -9.55
N ALA A 318 -47.20 5.10 -10.18
CA ALA A 318 -48.26 5.33 -11.15
C ALA A 318 -49.52 5.94 -10.51
N LEU A 319 -49.94 5.52 -9.34
CA LEU A 319 -51.04 6.10 -8.56
C LEU A 319 -50.74 7.58 -8.20
N LEU A 320 -49.50 7.85 -7.76
CA LEU A 320 -49.07 9.25 -7.53
C LEU A 320 -49.10 10.07 -8.80
N GLY A 321 -48.73 9.52 -9.95
CA GLY A 321 -48.85 10.18 -11.24
C GLY A 321 -50.26 10.50 -11.63
N ILE A 322 -51.21 9.59 -11.37
CA ILE A 322 -52.65 9.80 -11.62
C ILE A 322 -53.24 10.87 -10.69
N THR A 323 -52.76 10.98 -9.46
CA THR A 323 -53.15 12.01 -8.48
C THR A 323 -52.52 13.37 -8.75
N GLY A 324 -51.78 13.55 -9.87
CA GLY A 324 -51.26 14.83 -10.33
C GLY A 324 -49.79 15.12 -9.97
N ALA A 325 -49.05 14.14 -9.48
CA ALA A 325 -47.61 14.30 -9.24
C ALA A 325 -46.84 14.50 -10.55
N ALA A 326 -46.03 15.57 -10.63
CA ALA A 326 -45.21 15.86 -11.79
C ALA A 326 -44.11 14.81 -12.00
N ARG A 327 -43.61 14.62 -13.22
CA ARG A 327 -42.49 13.69 -13.53
C ARG A 327 -41.26 13.98 -12.69
N ARG A 328 -41.01 15.25 -12.34
CA ARG A 328 -39.90 15.67 -11.49
C ARG A 328 -40.04 15.15 -10.06
N ASP A 329 -41.24 15.06 -9.53
CA ASP A 329 -41.54 14.62 -8.17
C ASP A 329 -41.33 13.11 -8.04
N LEU A 330 -41.77 12.34 -9.05
CA LEU A 330 -41.55 10.89 -9.11
C LEU A 330 -40.05 10.57 -9.17
N MET A 331 -39.28 11.34 -9.96
CA MET A 331 -37.84 11.24 -10.03
C MET A 331 -37.19 11.67 -8.71
N GLY A 332 -37.72 12.74 -8.08
CA GLY A 332 -37.27 13.25 -6.80
C GLY A 332 -37.29 12.23 -5.66
N VAL A 333 -38.34 11.39 -5.58
CA VAL A 333 -38.43 10.34 -4.56
C VAL A 333 -37.25 9.36 -4.68
N MET A 334 -36.92 8.92 -5.89
CA MET A 334 -35.83 7.96 -6.11
C MET A 334 -34.44 8.60 -5.89
N ILE A 335 -34.27 9.85 -6.30
CA ILE A 335 -33.01 10.57 -6.06
C ILE A 335 -32.77 10.80 -4.57
N HIS A 336 -33.82 11.14 -3.80
CA HIS A 336 -33.72 11.25 -2.35
C HIS A 336 -33.37 9.91 -1.66
N GLN A 337 -33.92 8.81 -2.16
CA GLN A 337 -33.52 7.46 -1.70
C GLN A 337 -32.03 7.22 -1.97
N GLY A 338 -31.54 7.51 -3.18
CA GLY A 338 -30.14 7.42 -3.55
C GLY A 338 -29.25 8.31 -2.69
N LEU A 339 -29.67 9.54 -2.41
CA LEU A 339 -28.95 10.48 -1.55
C LEU A 339 -28.86 9.99 -0.10
N LEU A 340 -29.97 9.53 0.48
CA LEU A 340 -29.98 9.03 1.85
C LEU A 340 -29.14 7.76 2.02
N LEU A 341 -29.30 6.81 1.08
CA LEU A 341 -28.52 5.57 1.11
C LEU A 341 -27.04 5.83 0.78
N GLY A 342 -26.74 6.79 -0.11
CA GLY A 342 -25.39 7.23 -0.44
C GLY A 342 -24.69 7.89 0.74
N LEU A 343 -25.39 8.81 1.43
CA LEU A 343 -24.83 9.48 2.60
C LEU A 343 -24.60 8.53 3.77
N THR A 344 -25.57 7.65 4.05
CA THR A 344 -25.39 6.62 5.08
C THR A 344 -24.28 5.63 4.73
N GLY A 345 -24.16 5.25 3.45
CA GLY A 345 -23.07 4.41 2.94
C GLY A 345 -21.71 5.08 3.07
N ALA A 346 -21.59 6.36 2.73
CA ALA A 346 -20.37 7.13 2.87
C ALA A 346 -19.93 7.25 4.35
N LEU A 347 -20.84 7.62 5.24
CA LEU A 347 -20.56 7.73 6.69
C LEU A 347 -20.13 6.38 7.29
N LEU A 348 -20.86 5.31 6.98
CA LEU A 348 -20.46 3.96 7.41
C LEU A 348 -19.13 3.53 6.80
N GLY A 349 -18.88 3.87 5.52
CA GLY A 349 -17.63 3.58 4.84
C GLY A 349 -16.45 4.26 5.47
N VAL A 350 -16.55 5.53 5.81
CA VAL A 350 -15.49 6.26 6.55
C VAL A 350 -15.25 5.60 7.90
N GLY A 351 -16.31 5.32 8.68
CA GLY A 351 -16.17 4.68 9.99
C GLY A 351 -15.50 3.29 9.90
N LEU A 352 -15.94 2.46 8.95
CA LEU A 352 -15.35 1.14 8.73
C LEU A 352 -13.90 1.24 8.21
N GLY A 353 -13.64 2.15 7.28
CA GLY A 353 -12.30 2.35 6.72
C GLY A 353 -11.30 2.81 7.76
N VAL A 354 -11.66 3.81 8.55
CA VAL A 354 -10.84 4.29 9.68
C VAL A 354 -10.62 3.17 10.70
N GLY A 355 -11.67 2.41 11.04
CA GLY A 355 -11.57 1.27 11.94
C GLY A 355 -10.64 0.17 11.43
N MET A 356 -10.75 -0.18 10.15
CA MET A 356 -9.90 -1.18 9.51
C MET A 356 -8.44 -0.70 9.37
N GLY A 357 -8.23 0.57 8.99
CA GLY A 357 -6.90 1.18 8.89
C GLY A 357 -6.19 1.19 10.24
N ASN A 358 -6.85 1.66 11.29
CA ASN A 358 -6.28 1.63 12.64
C ASN A 358 -6.06 0.19 13.15
N GLY A 359 -6.94 -0.76 12.78
CA GLY A 359 -6.74 -2.18 13.09
C GLY A 359 -5.50 -2.76 12.41
N ALA A 360 -5.27 -2.41 11.15
CA ALA A 360 -4.07 -2.81 10.42
C ALA A 360 -2.80 -2.20 11.05
N VAL A 361 -2.81 -0.92 11.41
CA VAL A 361 -1.71 -0.28 12.14
C VAL A 361 -1.47 -0.94 13.50
N ALA A 362 -2.52 -1.33 14.21
CA ALA A 362 -2.36 -2.06 15.48
C ALA A 362 -1.65 -3.41 15.29
N ILE A 363 -1.90 -4.11 14.17
CA ILE A 363 -1.19 -5.35 13.81
C ILE A 363 0.27 -5.04 13.46
N ILE A 364 0.54 -3.99 12.67
CA ILE A 364 1.90 -3.57 12.31
C ILE A 364 2.70 -3.25 13.58
N ARG A 365 2.09 -2.58 14.56
CA ARG A 365 2.73 -2.28 15.85
C ARG A 365 3.15 -3.51 16.68
N MET A 366 2.55 -4.68 16.44
CA MET A 366 2.98 -5.91 17.11
C MET A 366 4.35 -6.38 16.59
N VAL A 367 4.62 -6.09 15.32
CA VAL A 367 5.89 -6.44 14.65
C VAL A 367 6.91 -5.30 14.85
N TYR A 368 6.47 -4.07 14.62
CA TYR A 368 7.28 -2.84 14.73
C TYR A 368 6.79 -1.98 15.89
N PRO A 369 7.34 -2.14 17.10
CA PRO A 369 6.84 -1.48 18.31
C PRO A 369 6.90 0.04 18.28
N ASP A 370 7.85 0.60 17.55
CA ASP A 370 8.08 2.04 17.45
C ASP A 370 7.18 2.72 16.39
N TYR A 371 6.42 1.91 15.62
CA TYR A 371 5.50 2.45 14.61
C TYR A 371 4.39 3.30 15.25
N ILE A 372 4.24 4.53 14.80
CA ILE A 372 3.29 5.50 15.34
C ILE A 372 2.08 5.67 14.41
N THR A 373 0.88 5.72 15.00
CA THR A 373 -0.36 6.00 14.25
C THR A 373 -0.60 7.49 14.17
N TYR A 374 -0.86 7.99 12.99
CA TYR A 374 -1.04 9.42 12.78
C TYR A 374 -2.48 9.89 12.63
N GLY A 375 -3.42 9.00 12.75
CA GLY A 375 -4.82 9.33 12.63
C GLY A 375 -5.31 9.30 11.18
N VAL A 376 -6.42 9.99 10.94
CA VAL A 376 -7.17 9.90 9.68
C VAL A 376 -6.68 10.97 8.71
N ASP A 377 -6.38 10.58 7.47
CA ASP A 377 -6.31 11.54 6.39
C ASP A 377 -7.72 11.89 5.90
N TRP A 378 -8.19 13.05 6.31
CA TRP A 378 -9.52 13.53 5.97
C TRP A 378 -9.68 13.86 4.48
N GLY A 379 -8.56 14.11 3.75
CA GLY A 379 -8.56 14.31 2.30
C GLY A 379 -9.03 13.05 1.56
N TYR A 380 -8.42 11.91 1.84
CA TYR A 380 -8.83 10.61 1.25
C TYR A 380 -10.24 10.21 1.69
N ALA A 381 -10.63 10.45 2.93
CA ALA A 381 -11.97 10.17 3.42
C ALA A 381 -13.03 11.05 2.74
N ALA A 382 -12.74 12.34 2.54
CA ALA A 382 -13.62 13.28 1.83
C ALA A 382 -13.78 12.90 0.36
N VAL A 383 -12.67 12.65 -0.35
CA VAL A 383 -12.69 12.23 -1.76
C VAL A 383 -13.44 10.92 -1.91
N GLY A 384 -13.18 9.92 -1.06
CA GLY A 384 -13.89 8.64 -1.04
C GLY A 384 -15.40 8.82 -0.82
N SER A 385 -15.78 9.71 0.10
CA SER A 385 -17.19 10.03 0.39
C SER A 385 -17.88 10.68 -0.80
N VAL A 386 -17.24 11.63 -1.47
CA VAL A 386 -17.76 12.28 -2.68
C VAL A 386 -17.92 11.26 -3.82
N VAL A 387 -16.91 10.43 -4.04
CA VAL A 387 -16.93 9.37 -5.06
C VAL A 387 -18.05 8.35 -4.77
N GLY A 388 -18.22 7.92 -3.53
CA GLY A 388 -19.29 7.02 -3.11
C GLY A 388 -20.69 7.63 -3.26
N LEU A 389 -20.84 8.89 -2.92
CA LEU A 389 -22.11 9.64 -3.09
C LEU A 389 -22.46 9.82 -4.57
N LEU A 390 -21.49 10.17 -5.42
CA LEU A 390 -21.68 10.25 -6.86
C LEU A 390 -22.05 8.90 -7.47
N ALA A 391 -21.44 7.80 -7.00
CA ALA A 391 -21.80 6.46 -7.40
C ALA A 391 -23.26 6.12 -7.05
N ALA A 392 -23.72 6.48 -5.85
CA ALA A 392 -25.10 6.27 -5.43
C ALA A 392 -26.10 7.09 -6.26
N LEU A 393 -25.78 8.37 -6.54
CA LEU A 393 -26.63 9.25 -7.35
C LEU A 393 -26.70 8.78 -8.81
N THR A 394 -25.58 8.37 -9.41
CA THR A 394 -25.56 7.81 -10.77
C THR A 394 -26.31 6.49 -10.85
N ALA A 395 -26.19 5.64 -9.84
CA ALA A 395 -26.90 4.37 -9.74
C ALA A 395 -28.42 4.52 -9.71
N CYS A 396 -28.95 5.53 -9.04
CA CYS A 396 -30.39 5.78 -8.98
C CYS A 396 -30.93 6.62 -10.16
N TRP A 397 -30.09 7.40 -10.84
CA TRP A 397 -30.46 8.32 -11.90
C TRP A 397 -31.14 7.61 -13.10
N PHE A 398 -30.51 6.55 -13.62
CA PHE A 398 -31.04 5.82 -14.77
C PHE A 398 -32.42 5.16 -14.49
N PRO A 399 -32.58 4.38 -13.39
CA PRO A 399 -33.88 3.84 -13.03
C PRO A 399 -34.94 4.91 -12.75
N ALA A 400 -34.55 6.04 -12.13
CA ALA A 400 -35.46 7.16 -11.86
C ALA A 400 -35.97 7.80 -13.15
N ARG A 401 -35.09 8.00 -14.13
CA ARG A 401 -35.45 8.55 -15.45
C ARG A 401 -36.39 7.63 -16.23
N ASP A 402 -36.16 6.31 -16.16
CA ASP A 402 -37.00 5.32 -16.84
C ASP A 402 -38.41 5.29 -16.26
N VAL A 403 -38.54 5.37 -14.93
CA VAL A 403 -39.86 5.43 -14.27
C VAL A 403 -40.61 6.74 -14.61
N ALA A 404 -39.90 7.87 -14.57
CA ALA A 404 -40.51 9.18 -14.86
C ALA A 404 -40.97 9.35 -16.32
N ARG A 405 -40.48 8.53 -17.27
CA ARG A 405 -40.86 8.57 -18.70
C ARG A 405 -41.97 7.60 -19.04
N GLN A 406 -42.42 6.74 -18.11
CA GLN A 406 -43.50 5.81 -18.36
C GLN A 406 -44.88 6.46 -18.17
N ASP A 407 -45.81 6.17 -19.07
CA ASP A 407 -47.19 6.64 -18.95
C ASP A 407 -47.86 5.99 -17.73
N ALA A 408 -48.50 6.81 -16.89
CA ALA A 408 -49.13 6.40 -15.65
C ALA A 408 -50.25 5.32 -15.88
N LEU A 409 -50.97 5.43 -17.00
CA LEU A 409 -52.02 4.47 -17.40
C LEU A 409 -51.46 3.06 -17.71
N MET A 410 -50.25 2.98 -18.31
CA MET A 410 -49.59 1.71 -18.60
C MET A 410 -49.04 1.02 -17.32
N GLY A 411 -48.74 1.80 -16.30
CA GLY A 411 -48.27 1.30 -15.01
C GLY A 411 -49.35 0.56 -14.19
N VAL A 412 -50.62 0.91 -14.42
CA VAL A 412 -51.79 0.30 -13.76
C VAL A 412 -52.32 -0.95 -14.52
N LYS A 413 -52.25 -0.92 -15.84
CA LYS A 413 -52.70 -2.01 -16.72
C LYS A 413 -51.64 -3.08 -16.93
N HIS A 414 -51.02 -3.72 -16.11
CA HIS A 414 -50.09 -4.85 -16.24
C HIS A 414 -49.63 -5.23 -17.68
N ALA A 415 -49.66 -4.27 -18.61
CA ALA A 415 -49.30 -4.49 -20.01
C ALA A 415 -47.75 -4.59 -20.09
N GLU A 416 -47.28 -5.82 -20.36
CA GLU A 416 -45.86 -6.03 -20.70
C GLU A 416 -45.56 -5.28 -21.99
N SER A 417 -44.79 -4.19 -21.87
CA SER A 417 -44.26 -3.48 -23.05
C SER A 417 -43.42 -4.46 -23.86
N ALA A 418 -43.76 -4.67 -25.13
CA ALA A 418 -42.96 -5.46 -26.04
C ALA A 418 -41.48 -5.00 -26.04
N ALA A 419 -40.58 -5.95 -25.84
CA ALA A 419 -39.14 -5.65 -25.79
C ALA A 419 -38.68 -5.06 -27.13
N ARG A 420 -38.18 -3.82 -27.12
CA ARG A 420 -37.60 -3.22 -28.32
C ARG A 420 -36.37 -4.04 -28.74
N PRO A 421 -36.16 -4.25 -30.06
CA PRO A 421 -34.98 -4.97 -30.54
C PRO A 421 -33.70 -4.27 -30.05
N ALA A 422 -32.69 -5.05 -29.68
CA ALA A 422 -31.40 -4.48 -29.26
C ALA A 422 -30.73 -3.81 -30.47
N ARG A 423 -30.30 -2.57 -30.30
CA ARG A 423 -29.51 -1.86 -31.33
C ARG A 423 -28.15 -2.55 -31.49
N ARG A 424 -27.58 -2.45 -32.70
CA ARG A 424 -26.22 -2.95 -32.97
C ARG A 424 -25.21 -2.29 -32.01
N PRO A 425 -24.18 -3.02 -31.55
CA PRO A 425 -23.23 -2.51 -30.54
C PRO A 425 -22.12 -1.64 -31.16
N THR A 426 -22.43 -0.89 -32.24
CA THR A 426 -21.46 -0.04 -32.94
C THR A 426 -20.79 0.95 -31.98
N LEU A 427 -21.56 1.61 -31.12
CA LEU A 427 -21.03 2.53 -30.11
C LEU A 427 -20.11 1.79 -29.10
N ALA A 428 -20.50 0.60 -28.67
CA ALA A 428 -19.68 -0.19 -27.75
C ALA A 428 -18.35 -0.62 -28.37
N ILE A 429 -18.35 -0.99 -29.63
CA ILE A 429 -17.14 -1.35 -30.39
C ILE A 429 -16.21 -0.14 -30.52
N VAL A 430 -16.76 1.02 -30.85
CA VAL A 430 -15.98 2.28 -30.95
C VAL A 430 -15.36 2.64 -29.60
N ILE A 431 -16.14 2.56 -28.52
CA ILE A 431 -15.63 2.83 -27.15
C ILE A 431 -14.53 1.85 -26.80
N ALA A 432 -14.72 0.56 -27.08
CA ALA A 432 -13.71 -0.47 -26.82
C ALA A 432 -12.41 -0.23 -27.61
N ALA A 433 -12.53 0.12 -28.89
CA ALA A 433 -11.37 0.44 -29.71
C ALA A 433 -10.61 1.67 -29.21
N ILE A 434 -11.33 2.74 -28.83
CA ILE A 434 -10.73 3.94 -28.23
C ILE A 434 -10.00 3.56 -26.93
N GLY A 435 -10.64 2.76 -26.06
CA GLY A 435 -10.02 2.31 -24.79
C GLY A 435 -8.74 1.51 -25.02
N LEU A 436 -8.74 0.61 -25.97
CA LEU A 436 -7.55 -0.19 -26.30
C LEU A 436 -6.43 0.67 -26.89
N LEU A 437 -6.76 1.57 -27.80
CA LEU A 437 -5.81 2.52 -28.38
C LEU A 437 -5.23 3.48 -27.32
N ALA A 438 -6.07 3.98 -26.43
CA ALA A 438 -5.63 4.82 -25.31
C ALA A 438 -4.72 4.04 -24.33
N GLY A 439 -5.03 2.78 -24.06
CA GLY A 439 -4.18 1.90 -23.26
C GLY A 439 -2.79 1.69 -23.87
N VAL A 440 -2.75 1.28 -25.14
CA VAL A 440 -1.49 1.08 -25.88
C VAL A 440 -0.71 2.42 -25.98
N GLY A 441 -1.39 3.51 -26.28
CA GLY A 441 -0.78 4.85 -26.32
C GLY A 441 -0.19 5.27 -24.98
N GLY A 442 -0.91 4.98 -23.88
CA GLY A 442 -0.43 5.23 -22.51
C GLY A 442 0.84 4.46 -22.16
N VAL A 443 0.94 3.19 -22.61
CA VAL A 443 2.16 2.38 -22.45
C VAL A 443 3.33 2.98 -23.22
N ILE A 444 3.10 3.33 -24.49
CA ILE A 444 4.15 3.93 -25.35
C ILE A 444 4.62 5.26 -24.78
N TYR A 445 3.70 6.08 -24.25
CA TYR A 445 4.02 7.35 -23.60
C TYR A 445 4.77 7.15 -22.27
N GLY A 446 4.36 6.19 -21.47
CA GLY A 446 5.00 5.85 -20.19
C GLY A 446 6.47 5.46 -20.35
N ARG A 447 6.83 4.80 -21.46
CA ARG A 447 8.22 4.41 -21.76
C ARG A 447 9.23 5.56 -21.89
N ARG A 448 8.76 6.80 -22.01
CA ARG A 448 9.60 8.00 -22.18
C ARG A 448 9.93 8.72 -20.87
N GLY A 449 9.49 8.20 -19.73
CA GLY A 449 9.72 8.80 -18.41
C GLY A 449 10.90 8.21 -17.65
N THR A 450 11.22 8.80 -16.51
CA THR A 450 12.14 8.22 -15.51
C THR A 450 11.48 7.01 -14.83
N THR A 451 12.26 6.14 -14.19
CA THR A 451 11.77 4.82 -13.73
C THR A 451 10.53 4.90 -12.82
N GLY A 452 10.48 5.87 -11.90
CA GLY A 452 9.33 6.05 -10.98
C GLY A 452 8.06 6.52 -11.70
N ASP A 453 8.16 7.54 -12.54
CA ASP A 453 7.05 8.09 -13.33
C ASP A 453 6.43 7.06 -14.28
N VAL A 454 7.25 6.16 -14.82
CA VAL A 454 6.80 5.10 -15.74
C VAL A 454 5.78 4.19 -15.06
N MET A 455 6.08 3.76 -13.84
CA MET A 455 5.21 2.84 -13.08
C MET A 455 3.83 3.43 -12.83
N VAL A 456 3.77 4.67 -12.37
CA VAL A 456 2.49 5.33 -12.03
C VAL A 456 1.67 5.59 -13.28
N ARG A 457 2.27 6.09 -14.36
CA ARG A 457 1.59 6.35 -15.64
C ARG A 457 1.06 5.06 -16.26
N LEU A 458 1.81 3.97 -16.15
CA LEU A 458 1.40 2.64 -16.61
C LEU A 458 0.16 2.16 -15.84
N ASN A 459 0.17 2.25 -14.52
CA ASN A 459 -0.94 1.84 -13.68
C ASN A 459 -2.22 2.67 -13.94
N ILE A 460 -2.11 3.98 -14.08
CA ILE A 460 -3.24 4.84 -14.47
C ILE A 460 -3.78 4.43 -15.85
N GLY A 461 -2.90 4.16 -16.81
CA GLY A 461 -3.27 3.67 -18.14
C GLY A 461 -4.04 2.35 -18.11
N ILE A 462 -3.63 1.40 -17.26
CA ILE A 462 -4.35 0.14 -17.02
C ILE A 462 -5.77 0.42 -16.50
N ILE A 463 -5.88 1.24 -15.45
CA ILE A 463 -7.17 1.53 -14.82
C ILE A 463 -8.12 2.22 -15.81
N VAL A 464 -7.64 3.21 -16.56
CA VAL A 464 -8.43 3.91 -17.59
C VAL A 464 -8.89 2.92 -18.67
N THR A 465 -8.02 2.03 -19.12
CA THR A 465 -8.37 1.01 -20.12
C THR A 465 -9.44 0.06 -19.59
N ILE A 466 -9.32 -0.41 -18.35
CA ILE A 466 -10.33 -1.26 -17.70
C ILE A 466 -11.67 -0.52 -17.62
N VAL A 467 -11.69 0.75 -17.20
CA VAL A 467 -12.91 1.57 -17.11
C VAL A 467 -13.59 1.67 -18.48
N VAL A 468 -12.85 2.01 -19.52
CA VAL A 468 -13.40 2.20 -20.87
C VAL A 468 -13.91 0.88 -21.45
N LEU A 469 -13.17 -0.22 -21.30
CA LEU A 469 -13.63 -1.54 -21.73
C LEU A 469 -14.83 -2.02 -20.92
N TYR A 470 -14.87 -1.73 -19.63
CA TYR A 470 -16.03 -2.03 -18.79
C TYR A 470 -17.28 -1.29 -19.25
N LEU A 471 -17.18 0.01 -19.51
CA LEU A 471 -18.31 0.81 -20.03
C LEU A 471 -18.75 0.34 -21.42
N ALA A 472 -17.80 -0.07 -22.27
CA ALA A 472 -18.11 -0.69 -23.57
C ALA A 472 -18.87 -2.01 -23.38
N ALA A 473 -18.42 -2.89 -22.47
CA ALA A 473 -19.08 -4.15 -22.16
C ALA A 473 -20.50 -3.96 -21.60
N VAL A 474 -20.69 -3.01 -20.67
CA VAL A 474 -22.01 -2.66 -20.13
C VAL A 474 -22.93 -2.14 -21.23
N SER A 475 -22.43 -1.28 -22.12
CA SER A 475 -23.24 -0.73 -23.23
C SER A 475 -23.60 -1.80 -24.29
N ALA A 476 -22.73 -2.81 -24.49
CA ALA A 476 -22.98 -3.94 -25.38
C ALA A 476 -23.88 -5.04 -24.75
N MET A 477 -24.07 -5.00 -23.44
CA MET A 477 -24.75 -6.06 -22.68
C MET A 477 -26.14 -6.43 -23.22
N PRO A 478 -27.02 -5.48 -23.58
CA PRO A 478 -28.34 -5.82 -24.13
C PRO A 478 -28.26 -6.65 -25.44
N TRP A 479 -27.30 -6.34 -26.29
CA TRP A 479 -27.04 -7.05 -27.53
C TRP A 479 -26.42 -8.43 -27.27
N LEU A 480 -25.48 -8.52 -26.35
CA LEU A 480 -24.84 -9.79 -25.96
C LEU A 480 -25.86 -10.77 -25.40
N VAL A 481 -26.73 -10.30 -24.50
CA VAL A 481 -27.81 -11.07 -23.91
C VAL A 481 -28.77 -11.59 -25.02
N ASP A 482 -29.10 -10.75 -26.02
CA ASP A 482 -29.92 -11.12 -27.17
C ASP A 482 -29.23 -12.24 -27.99
N LYS A 483 -27.96 -12.07 -28.33
CA LYS A 483 -27.22 -13.03 -29.14
C LYS A 483 -27.04 -14.39 -28.44
N VAL A 484 -26.77 -14.36 -27.12
CA VAL A 484 -26.65 -15.60 -26.32
C VAL A 484 -27.98 -16.27 -26.15
N SER A 485 -29.07 -15.54 -25.93
CA SER A 485 -30.43 -16.08 -25.75
C SER A 485 -31.01 -16.66 -27.03
N GLY A 486 -30.52 -16.25 -28.19
CA GLY A 486 -30.91 -16.79 -29.51
C GLY A 486 -30.33 -18.19 -29.81
N ARG A 487 -29.39 -18.68 -28.98
CA ARG A 487 -28.77 -20.00 -29.17
C ARG A 487 -29.74 -21.12 -28.86
N LYS A 488 -29.82 -22.11 -29.74
CA LYS A 488 -30.64 -23.31 -29.55
C LYS A 488 -29.94 -24.29 -28.60
N SER A 489 -30.64 -24.79 -27.59
CA SER A 489 -30.18 -25.85 -26.70
C SER A 489 -31.16 -27.02 -26.66
N SER A 490 -30.64 -28.24 -26.68
CA SER A 490 -31.47 -29.46 -26.56
C SER A 490 -31.94 -29.71 -25.13
N ARG A 491 -31.19 -29.18 -24.11
CA ARG A 491 -31.51 -29.40 -22.70
C ARG A 491 -32.60 -28.44 -22.24
N LEU A 492 -33.76 -28.96 -21.77
CA LEU A 492 -34.90 -28.18 -21.32
C LEU A 492 -34.58 -27.07 -20.31
N PRO A 493 -33.80 -27.28 -19.23
CA PRO A 493 -33.49 -26.25 -18.27
C PRO A 493 -32.71 -25.07 -18.87
N ILE A 494 -31.73 -25.35 -19.73
CA ILE A 494 -30.89 -24.32 -20.40
C ILE A 494 -31.73 -23.55 -21.41
N ARG A 495 -32.55 -24.24 -22.19
CA ARG A 495 -33.48 -23.63 -23.16
C ARG A 495 -34.46 -22.69 -22.47
N PHE A 496 -34.99 -23.10 -21.31
CA PHE A 496 -35.82 -22.24 -20.50
C PHE A 496 -35.07 -21.01 -19.99
N ALA A 497 -33.86 -21.18 -19.42
CA ALA A 497 -33.04 -20.09 -18.93
C ALA A 497 -32.71 -19.06 -20.03
N LEU A 498 -32.36 -19.53 -21.22
CA LEU A 498 -32.06 -18.66 -22.38
C LEU A 498 -33.28 -17.89 -22.85
N ARG A 499 -34.47 -18.53 -22.90
CA ARG A 499 -35.72 -17.88 -23.26
C ARG A 499 -36.17 -16.85 -22.21
N ASP A 500 -36.00 -17.18 -20.93
CA ASP A 500 -36.32 -16.27 -19.82
C ASP A 500 -35.39 -15.05 -19.84
N LEU A 501 -34.08 -15.24 -20.14
CA LEU A 501 -33.14 -14.17 -20.34
C LEU A 501 -33.57 -13.19 -21.42
N ASN A 502 -34.08 -13.69 -22.54
CA ASN A 502 -34.57 -12.92 -23.66
C ASN A 502 -35.85 -12.15 -23.30
N ARG A 503 -36.84 -12.85 -22.75
CA ARG A 503 -38.15 -12.27 -22.38
C ARG A 503 -38.01 -11.21 -21.32
N ASN A 504 -37.09 -11.40 -20.37
CA ASN A 504 -36.89 -10.54 -19.22
C ASN A 504 -35.57 -9.74 -19.26
N ARG A 505 -35.12 -9.28 -20.45
CA ARG A 505 -33.86 -8.52 -20.67
C ARG A 505 -33.65 -7.39 -19.68
N GLY A 506 -34.69 -6.63 -19.38
CA GLY A 506 -34.63 -5.54 -18.44
C GLY A 506 -34.24 -5.92 -17.01
N ARG A 507 -34.30 -7.22 -16.62
CA ARG A 507 -33.82 -7.76 -15.35
C ARG A 507 -32.47 -8.44 -15.52
N ALA A 508 -32.33 -9.18 -16.61
CA ALA A 508 -31.15 -9.98 -16.87
C ALA A 508 -29.90 -9.11 -17.07
N VAL A 509 -30.01 -8.03 -17.86
CA VAL A 509 -28.88 -7.14 -18.17
C VAL A 509 -28.24 -6.52 -16.92
N PRO A 510 -28.97 -5.90 -15.98
CA PRO A 510 -28.38 -5.41 -14.74
C PRO A 510 -27.74 -6.52 -13.88
N GLY A 511 -28.34 -7.71 -13.85
CA GLY A 511 -27.83 -8.85 -13.09
C GLY A 511 -26.49 -9.37 -13.64
N VAL A 512 -26.40 -9.53 -14.96
CA VAL A 512 -25.15 -9.91 -15.65
C VAL A 512 -24.09 -8.84 -15.46
N ALA A 513 -24.44 -7.55 -15.58
CA ALA A 513 -23.53 -6.45 -15.38
C ALA A 513 -22.99 -6.38 -13.94
N ALA A 514 -23.84 -6.65 -12.95
CA ALA A 514 -23.41 -6.71 -11.54
C ALA A 514 -22.43 -7.87 -11.28
N SER A 515 -22.69 -9.05 -11.86
CA SER A 515 -21.77 -10.19 -11.77
C SER A 515 -20.43 -9.88 -12.49
N MET A 516 -20.50 -9.28 -13.67
CA MET A 516 -19.31 -8.84 -14.42
C MET A 516 -18.46 -7.88 -13.63
N ALA A 517 -19.07 -6.91 -12.96
CA ALA A 517 -18.42 -5.83 -12.24
C ALA A 517 -17.40 -6.30 -11.21
N ILE A 518 -17.79 -7.23 -10.34
CA ILE A 518 -16.89 -7.78 -9.30
C ILE A 518 -15.80 -8.64 -9.93
N THR A 519 -16.13 -9.39 -10.98
CA THR A 519 -15.14 -10.25 -11.64
C THR A 519 -14.06 -9.43 -12.34
N VAL A 520 -14.40 -8.26 -12.91
CA VAL A 520 -13.42 -7.33 -13.46
C VAL A 520 -12.40 -6.94 -12.41
N LEU A 521 -12.85 -6.49 -11.24
CA LEU A 521 -11.95 -6.08 -10.15
C LEU A 521 -11.11 -7.24 -9.64
N ALA A 522 -11.73 -8.40 -9.41
CA ALA A 522 -11.02 -9.57 -8.90
C ALA A 522 -9.97 -10.10 -9.88
N CYS A 523 -10.32 -10.22 -11.18
CA CYS A 523 -9.37 -10.67 -12.19
C CYS A 523 -8.25 -9.66 -12.42
N ALA A 524 -8.55 -8.36 -12.46
CA ALA A 524 -7.54 -7.32 -12.60
C ALA A 524 -6.56 -7.32 -11.42
N ALA A 525 -7.07 -7.40 -10.19
CA ALA A 525 -6.24 -7.43 -8.98
C ALA A 525 -5.35 -8.69 -8.94
N VAL A 526 -5.92 -9.87 -9.21
CA VAL A 526 -5.16 -11.13 -9.20
C VAL A 526 -4.08 -11.14 -10.27
N THR A 527 -4.40 -10.68 -11.49
CA THR A 527 -3.44 -10.62 -12.59
C THR A 527 -2.32 -9.63 -12.31
N PHE A 528 -2.65 -8.49 -11.73
CA PHE A 528 -1.68 -7.46 -11.37
C PHE A 528 -0.73 -7.94 -10.25
N CYS A 529 -1.28 -8.50 -9.17
CA CYS A 529 -0.48 -9.01 -8.06
C CYS A 529 0.41 -10.21 -8.48
N ASP A 530 -0.06 -11.06 -9.42
CA ASP A 530 0.75 -12.15 -9.97
C ASP A 530 1.92 -11.62 -10.80
N SER A 531 1.69 -10.56 -11.59
CA SER A 531 2.76 -9.88 -12.33
C SER A 531 3.83 -9.31 -11.40
N LEU A 532 3.41 -8.67 -10.29
CA LEU A 532 4.34 -8.18 -9.27
C LEU A 532 5.10 -9.33 -8.62
N ALA A 533 4.41 -10.40 -8.22
CA ALA A 533 5.05 -11.56 -7.57
C ALA A 533 6.11 -12.23 -8.46
N ILE A 534 5.84 -12.32 -9.77
CA ILE A 534 6.81 -12.88 -10.73
C ILE A 534 8.00 -11.92 -10.88
N GLN A 535 7.75 -10.62 -10.93
CA GLN A 535 8.81 -9.60 -11.02
C GLN A 535 9.67 -9.60 -9.75
N ASP A 536 9.04 -9.49 -8.57
CA ASP A 536 9.73 -9.50 -7.28
C ASP A 536 10.61 -10.75 -7.14
N LYS A 537 10.11 -11.92 -7.59
CA LYS A 537 10.89 -13.15 -7.59
C LYS A 537 12.02 -13.15 -8.61
N ALA A 538 11.84 -12.54 -9.77
CA ALA A 538 12.87 -12.47 -10.81
C ALA A 538 13.98 -11.46 -10.48
N GLU A 539 13.63 -10.39 -9.75
CA GLU A 539 14.55 -9.35 -9.28
C GLU A 539 15.16 -9.69 -7.92
N TYR A 540 14.62 -10.71 -7.25
CA TYR A 540 15.15 -11.12 -5.96
C TYR A 540 16.58 -11.63 -6.08
N VAL A 541 17.44 -11.07 -5.28
CA VAL A 541 18.81 -11.47 -5.11
C VAL A 541 19.05 -11.74 -3.65
N PRO A 542 19.67 -12.88 -3.30
CA PRO A 542 19.96 -13.21 -1.92
C PRO A 542 20.91 -12.19 -1.29
N GLU A 543 20.72 -11.93 -0.03
CA GLU A 543 21.63 -11.07 0.75
C GLU A 543 22.95 -11.80 1.03
N PHE A 544 22.87 -13.09 1.30
CA PHE A 544 24.02 -13.97 1.55
C PHE A 544 23.95 -15.23 0.71
N GLY A 545 25.10 -15.84 0.45
CA GLY A 545 25.19 -17.17 -0.18
C GLY A 545 24.63 -18.28 0.73
N ASP A 546 24.42 -19.43 0.12
CA ASP A 546 23.96 -20.62 0.86
C ASP A 546 24.90 -20.98 2.02
N HIS A 547 24.31 -21.38 3.14
CA HIS A 547 25.03 -21.82 4.35
C HIS A 547 25.82 -20.70 5.07
N ILE A 548 25.65 -19.46 4.70
CA ILE A 548 26.34 -18.32 5.32
C ILE A 548 25.44 -17.67 6.38
N GLY A 549 26.04 -17.37 7.51
CA GLY A 549 25.48 -16.52 8.54
C GLY A 549 26.51 -15.51 9.01
N VAL A 550 26.05 -14.36 9.45
CA VAL A 550 26.90 -13.26 9.93
C VAL A 550 26.45 -12.87 11.32
N LEU A 551 27.38 -12.80 12.25
CA LEU A 551 27.19 -12.13 13.53
C LEU A 551 27.67 -10.69 13.36
N ALA A 552 26.74 -9.76 13.26
CA ALA A 552 27.01 -8.34 13.29
C ALA A 552 26.93 -7.87 14.74
N GLY A 553 27.98 -7.25 15.23
CA GLY A 553 27.94 -6.55 16.50
C GLY A 553 27.71 -5.05 16.26
N GLU A 554 27.05 -4.32 17.16
CA GLU A 554 27.03 -2.86 17.14
C GLU A 554 28.46 -2.33 17.27
N HIS A 555 29.00 -1.81 16.17
CA HIS A 555 30.41 -1.39 16.08
C HIS A 555 30.55 0.02 15.52
N ASN A 556 29.64 0.92 15.86
CA ASN A 556 29.84 2.33 15.49
C ASN A 556 30.88 3.07 16.37
N ASP A 557 31.44 2.45 17.43
CA ASP A 557 32.20 3.21 18.45
C ASP A 557 33.64 2.78 18.67
N GLY A 558 34.26 2.04 17.77
CA GLY A 558 35.68 1.66 17.93
C GLY A 558 35.95 0.75 19.14
N VAL A 559 34.92 0.23 19.80
CA VAL A 559 35.05 -0.75 20.88
C VAL A 559 35.29 -2.12 20.25
N ARG A 560 36.51 -2.60 20.27
CA ARG A 560 36.89 -3.94 19.86
C ARG A 560 36.02 -4.97 20.63
N THR A 561 35.33 -5.80 19.90
CA THR A 561 34.62 -6.95 20.49
C THR A 561 35.65 -7.81 21.24
N SER A 562 35.43 -8.05 22.51
CA SER A 562 36.40 -8.87 23.27
C SER A 562 36.38 -10.29 22.75
N ASP A 563 37.50 -10.95 22.67
CA ASP A 563 37.62 -12.37 22.24
C ASP A 563 36.75 -13.30 23.08
N ASP A 564 36.56 -13.00 24.37
CA ASP A 564 35.65 -13.72 25.27
C ASP A 564 34.19 -13.66 24.85
N ARG A 565 33.76 -12.49 24.34
CA ARG A 565 32.40 -12.31 23.81
C ARG A 565 32.19 -13.22 22.58
N ILE A 566 33.10 -13.13 21.62
CA ILE A 566 33.05 -13.97 20.41
C ILE A 566 33.05 -15.45 20.75
N ALA A 567 33.89 -15.86 21.67
CA ALA A 567 33.91 -17.26 22.13
C ALA A 567 32.54 -17.67 22.72
N GLY A 568 31.89 -16.78 23.47
CA GLY A 568 30.57 -16.98 24.01
C GLY A 568 29.51 -17.10 22.92
N GLU A 569 29.53 -16.21 21.90
CA GLU A 569 28.65 -16.23 20.77
C GLU A 569 28.82 -17.50 19.91
N ILE A 570 30.02 -17.86 19.56
CA ILE A 570 30.33 -19.10 18.82
C ILE A 570 29.86 -20.35 19.59
N LYS A 571 29.99 -20.37 20.91
CA LYS A 571 29.47 -21.46 21.73
C LYS A 571 27.93 -21.58 21.59
N ARG A 572 27.20 -20.47 21.45
CA ARG A 572 25.75 -20.48 21.21
C ARG A 572 25.41 -20.93 19.80
N VAL A 573 26.16 -20.46 18.81
CA VAL A 573 26.01 -20.88 17.41
C VAL A 573 26.20 -22.41 17.32
N THR A 574 27.28 -22.93 17.90
CA THR A 574 27.57 -24.37 17.89
C THR A 574 26.55 -25.19 18.69
N ALA A 575 25.91 -24.61 19.69
CA ALA A 575 24.83 -25.29 20.43
C ALA A 575 23.56 -25.45 19.56
N VAL A 576 23.32 -24.54 18.62
CA VAL A 576 22.14 -24.58 17.70
C VAL A 576 22.46 -25.40 16.45
N PHE A 577 23.60 -25.17 15.81
CA PHE A 577 23.97 -25.74 14.50
C PHE A 577 24.96 -26.92 14.57
N GLY A 578 25.47 -27.26 15.75
CA GLY A 578 26.41 -28.35 15.94
C GLY A 578 27.89 -27.94 15.80
N PRO A 579 28.83 -28.90 16.01
CA PRO A 579 30.27 -28.60 16.13
C PRO A 579 30.96 -28.34 14.78
N HIS A 580 30.29 -28.55 13.65
CA HIS A 580 30.88 -28.39 12.31
C HIS A 580 30.79 -26.97 11.76
N VAL A 581 30.45 -25.99 12.59
CA VAL A 581 30.45 -24.56 12.22
C VAL A 581 31.89 -24.09 12.06
N LYS A 582 32.20 -23.53 10.87
CA LYS A 582 33.45 -22.80 10.65
C LYS A 582 33.18 -21.32 10.82
N TYR A 583 34.13 -20.54 11.33
CA TYR A 583 33.98 -19.10 11.43
C TYR A 583 35.29 -18.37 11.14
N LEU A 584 35.18 -17.17 10.68
CA LEU A 584 36.30 -16.27 10.40
C LEU A 584 35.90 -14.82 10.73
N ARG A 585 36.91 -14.03 11.12
CA ARG A 585 36.79 -12.57 11.29
C ARG A 585 37.54 -11.89 10.15
N PRO A 586 36.87 -11.41 9.11
CA PRO A 586 37.56 -10.73 8.03
C PRO A 586 38.14 -9.42 8.50
N GLU A 587 39.27 -9.03 7.94
CA GLU A 587 39.85 -7.71 8.09
C GLU A 587 39.35 -6.81 6.97
N GLU A 588 38.86 -5.63 7.35
CA GLU A 588 38.43 -4.57 6.42
C GLU A 588 39.44 -3.42 6.51
N PRO A 589 39.93 -2.89 5.39
CA PRO A 589 40.79 -1.72 5.41
C PRO A 589 40.00 -0.50 5.85
N VAL A 590 40.53 0.28 6.78
CA VAL A 590 39.82 1.44 7.35
C VAL A 590 40.71 2.68 7.42
N ILE A 591 40.07 3.84 7.31
CA ILE A 591 40.62 5.13 7.61
C ILE A 591 40.09 5.56 8.98
N CYS A 592 40.98 5.91 9.88
CA CYS A 592 40.62 6.36 11.22
C CYS A 592 40.87 7.85 11.36
N GLY A 593 39.95 8.56 12.04
CA GLY A 593 40.12 9.93 12.42
C GLY A 593 41.40 10.19 13.24
N GLN A 594 41.80 11.44 13.44
CA GLN A 594 43.03 11.79 14.15
C GLN A 594 43.06 11.33 15.61
N ASP A 595 41.91 11.17 16.23
CA ASP A 595 41.71 10.66 17.58
C ASP A 595 41.69 9.13 17.67
N GLY A 596 41.71 8.44 16.53
CA GLY A 596 41.68 6.97 16.44
C GLY A 596 40.37 6.32 16.92
N LYS A 597 39.35 7.10 17.21
CA LYS A 597 38.06 6.60 17.74
C LYS A 597 37.04 6.20 16.68
N TYR A 598 37.06 6.92 15.57
CA TYR A 598 36.14 6.64 14.46
C TYR A 598 36.95 6.14 13.28
N CYS A 599 36.60 4.95 12.81
CA CYS A 599 37.22 4.35 11.65
C CYS A 599 36.10 3.96 10.68
N THR A 600 36.23 4.38 9.43
CA THR A 600 35.29 4.03 8.36
C THR A 600 35.94 3.11 7.33
N SER A 601 35.17 2.30 6.61
CA SER A 601 35.71 1.50 5.51
C SER A 601 36.36 2.43 4.48
N SER A 602 37.62 2.13 4.10
CA SER A 602 38.41 2.99 3.20
C SER A 602 38.22 2.63 1.73
N LEU A 603 37.70 1.45 1.43
CA LEU A 603 37.58 0.96 0.06
C LEU A 603 36.19 0.49 -0.25
N GLU A 604 35.69 0.94 -1.36
CA GLU A 604 34.44 0.45 -1.96
C GLU A 604 34.70 -0.06 -3.38
N VAL A 605 34.03 -1.14 -3.72
CA VAL A 605 34.07 -1.70 -5.08
C VAL A 605 32.76 -1.41 -5.79
N THR A 606 32.87 -0.75 -6.92
CA THR A 606 31.76 -0.57 -7.86
C THR A 606 32.04 -1.38 -9.11
N PRO A 607 31.23 -2.38 -9.41
CA PRO A 607 31.35 -3.08 -10.70
C PRO A 607 31.10 -2.11 -11.85
N LYS A 608 31.92 -2.14 -12.89
CA LYS A 608 31.79 -1.26 -14.05
C LYS A 608 30.63 -1.72 -14.93
N VAL A 609 29.41 -1.37 -14.56
CA VAL A 609 28.16 -1.69 -15.28
C VAL A 609 27.53 -0.44 -15.89
N PRO A 610 26.85 -0.54 -17.04
CA PRO A 610 26.24 0.63 -17.70
C PRO A 610 25.19 1.38 -16.89
N ASN A 611 24.57 0.78 -15.85
CA ASN A 611 23.44 1.33 -15.10
C ASN A 611 23.69 1.53 -13.59
N GLY A 612 24.94 1.58 -13.16
CA GLY A 612 25.30 1.85 -11.77
C GLY A 612 24.95 0.68 -10.84
N ALA A 613 25.88 -0.24 -10.61
CA ALA A 613 25.74 -1.23 -9.56
C ALA A 613 25.93 -0.58 -8.17
N MET A 614 25.30 -1.14 -7.14
CA MET A 614 25.52 -0.70 -5.77
C MET A 614 26.97 -0.94 -5.38
N SER A 615 27.58 0.05 -4.76
CA SER A 615 28.89 -0.06 -4.14
C SER A 615 28.84 -1.06 -2.98
N SER A 616 29.83 -1.88 -2.84
CA SER A 616 29.91 -2.86 -1.76
C SER A 616 31.27 -2.85 -1.09
N THR A 617 31.30 -3.23 0.20
CA THR A 617 32.47 -3.26 1.04
C THR A 617 33.54 -4.25 0.55
N VAL A 618 34.77 -4.04 0.97
CA VAL A 618 35.94 -4.84 0.64
C VAL A 618 36.51 -5.47 1.89
N ALA A 619 36.76 -6.77 1.82
CA ALA A 619 37.49 -7.49 2.86
C ALA A 619 38.84 -7.98 2.33
N ILE A 620 39.83 -8.00 3.22
CA ILE A 620 41.16 -8.55 2.96
C ILE A 620 41.09 -10.06 3.11
N ASP A 621 41.59 -10.77 2.09
CA ASP A 621 41.62 -12.22 2.12
C ASP A 621 42.95 -12.79 1.60
N ASP A 622 43.33 -13.91 2.17
CA ASP A 622 44.45 -14.77 1.78
C ASP A 622 43.98 -16.09 1.15
N GLY A 623 42.68 -16.17 0.81
CA GLY A 623 42.00 -17.36 0.31
C GLY A 623 41.19 -18.12 1.37
N THR A 624 41.34 -17.77 2.64
CA THR A 624 40.62 -18.44 3.76
C THR A 624 39.16 -17.96 3.83
N LEU A 625 38.89 -16.69 3.67
CA LEU A 625 37.54 -16.16 3.62
C LEU A 625 36.81 -16.63 2.36
N TYR A 626 37.50 -16.68 1.23
CA TYR A 626 36.94 -17.28 0.02
C TYR A 626 36.49 -18.73 0.25
N GLU A 627 37.34 -19.57 0.90
CA GLU A 627 36.98 -20.97 1.24
C GLU A 627 35.77 -21.01 2.19
N LEU A 628 35.70 -20.11 3.16
CA LEU A 628 34.57 -20.04 4.06
C LEU A 628 33.28 -19.67 3.34
N LEU A 629 33.31 -18.66 2.48
CA LEU A 629 32.13 -18.15 1.77
C LEU A 629 31.63 -19.12 0.71
N THR A 630 32.53 -19.70 -0.09
CA THR A 630 32.17 -20.59 -1.20
C THR A 630 32.09 -22.06 -0.83
N GLY A 631 32.86 -22.48 0.17
CA GLY A 631 33.11 -23.89 0.51
C GLY A 631 34.13 -24.58 -0.41
N GLU A 632 34.70 -23.85 -1.33
CA GLU A 632 35.70 -24.32 -2.30
C GLU A 632 37.06 -23.74 -1.95
N LYS A 633 38.12 -24.50 -2.12
CA LYS A 633 39.48 -23.99 -1.91
C LYS A 633 39.84 -22.98 -2.97
N ALA A 634 40.47 -21.88 -2.56
CA ALA A 634 41.03 -20.92 -3.48
C ALA A 634 42.08 -21.54 -4.40
N ASP A 635 41.78 -21.66 -5.67
CA ASP A 635 42.67 -22.16 -6.69
C ASP A 635 43.70 -21.09 -7.13
N GLY A 636 44.65 -21.45 -7.98
CA GLY A 636 45.68 -20.53 -8.47
C GLY A 636 45.09 -19.32 -9.24
N ARG A 637 43.88 -19.43 -9.80
CA ARG A 637 43.16 -18.35 -10.50
C ARG A 637 42.56 -17.38 -9.51
N VAL A 638 41.97 -17.87 -8.46
CA VAL A 638 41.43 -17.03 -7.38
C VAL A 638 42.54 -16.31 -6.64
N MET A 639 43.63 -17.02 -6.29
CA MET A 639 44.80 -16.40 -5.64
C MET A 639 45.43 -15.30 -6.46
N LYS A 640 45.56 -15.51 -7.78
CA LYS A 640 46.03 -14.46 -8.68
C LYS A 640 45.07 -13.28 -8.74
N ALA A 641 43.75 -13.54 -8.72
CA ALA A 641 42.75 -12.45 -8.73
C ALA A 641 42.77 -11.64 -7.43
N LEU A 642 43.02 -12.26 -6.29
CA LEU A 642 43.24 -11.57 -5.01
C LEU A 642 44.48 -10.66 -5.05
N ASP A 643 45.60 -11.15 -5.63
CA ASP A 643 46.89 -10.43 -5.64
C ASP A 643 46.98 -9.31 -6.70
N ASP A 644 46.31 -9.44 -7.84
CA ASP A 644 46.38 -8.50 -8.95
C ASP A 644 45.05 -7.81 -9.29
N GLY A 645 43.96 -8.20 -8.61
CA GLY A 645 42.61 -7.75 -8.94
C GLY A 645 41.64 -7.87 -7.78
N VAL A 646 40.38 -8.24 -8.08
CA VAL A 646 39.32 -8.38 -7.09
C VAL A 646 38.45 -9.63 -7.38
N VAL A 647 37.99 -10.30 -6.35
CA VAL A 647 36.97 -11.33 -6.42
C VAL A 647 35.62 -10.74 -6.05
N LEU A 648 34.68 -10.73 -7.00
CA LEU A 648 33.37 -10.13 -6.85
C LEU A 648 32.34 -11.15 -6.36
N PHE A 649 31.58 -10.76 -5.35
CA PHE A 649 30.43 -11.50 -4.82
C PHE A 649 29.09 -10.84 -5.18
N SER A 650 29.11 -9.67 -5.83
CA SER A 650 27.92 -8.99 -6.28
C SER A 650 27.23 -9.75 -7.41
N PRO A 651 25.93 -10.09 -7.27
CA PRO A 651 25.18 -10.83 -8.28
C PRO A 651 25.01 -10.11 -9.63
N ASP A 652 24.97 -8.78 -9.60
CA ASP A 652 24.82 -7.95 -10.82
C ASP A 652 26.07 -7.94 -11.69
N ALA A 653 27.17 -8.39 -11.15
CA ALA A 653 28.48 -8.30 -11.78
C ALA A 653 28.87 -9.52 -12.63
N THR A 654 28.01 -10.52 -12.81
CA THR A 654 28.35 -11.82 -13.42
C THR A 654 28.91 -11.79 -14.85
N ARG A 655 28.94 -10.64 -15.52
CA ARG A 655 29.48 -10.46 -16.89
C ARG A 655 30.63 -9.46 -16.93
N ILE A 656 31.16 -9.04 -15.79
CA ILE A 656 32.14 -7.96 -15.71
C ILE A 656 33.52 -8.56 -15.48
N SER A 657 34.48 -8.07 -16.23
CA SER A 657 35.90 -8.45 -16.08
C SER A 657 36.76 -7.36 -15.41
N GLN A 658 36.17 -6.23 -15.05
CA GLN A 658 36.84 -5.13 -14.42
C GLN A 658 35.95 -4.48 -13.35
N ALA A 659 36.52 -4.08 -12.24
CA ALA A 659 35.84 -3.34 -11.18
C ALA A 659 36.59 -2.03 -10.90
N ILE A 660 35.85 -1.02 -10.45
CA ILE A 660 36.39 0.25 -9.98
C ILE A 660 36.46 0.15 -8.46
N ILE A 661 37.62 0.31 -7.90
CA ILE A 661 37.81 0.47 -6.47
C ILE A 661 37.96 1.96 -6.22
N SER A 662 37.10 2.49 -5.36
CA SER A 662 37.14 3.87 -4.92
C SER A 662 37.76 3.94 -3.52
N ASP A 663 38.74 4.84 -3.35
CA ASP A 663 39.29 5.21 -2.08
C ASP A 663 38.52 6.41 -1.53
N HIS A 664 38.03 6.30 -0.31
CA HIS A 664 37.31 7.36 0.38
C HIS A 664 38.24 8.22 1.27
N ASP A 665 39.56 8.10 1.16
CA ASP A 665 40.47 8.99 1.88
C ASP A 665 40.51 10.37 1.22
N GLU A 666 39.68 11.28 1.69
CA GLU A 666 39.56 12.66 1.23
C GLU A 666 40.88 13.46 1.36
N ARG A 667 41.83 12.98 2.18
CA ARG A 667 43.15 13.63 2.36
C ARG A 667 44.05 13.49 1.15
N HIS A 668 43.78 12.48 0.28
CA HIS A 668 44.59 12.22 -0.92
C HIS A 668 43.81 12.46 -2.23
N GLY A 669 42.57 12.96 -2.14
CA GLY A 669 41.67 13.09 -3.26
C GLY A 669 41.09 11.72 -3.66
N ALA A 670 39.78 11.58 -3.80
CA ALA A 670 39.09 10.33 -4.11
C ALA A 670 39.75 9.64 -5.32
N GLY A 671 40.61 8.67 -5.06
CA GLY A 671 41.34 7.90 -6.06
C GLY A 671 40.42 6.77 -6.56
N THR A 672 40.25 6.65 -7.87
CA THR A 672 39.60 5.49 -8.46
C THR A 672 40.63 4.63 -9.20
N THR A 673 40.71 3.36 -8.85
CA THR A 673 41.58 2.39 -9.52
C THR A 673 40.74 1.31 -10.21
N VAL A 674 41.00 1.07 -11.48
CA VAL A 674 40.35 -0.01 -12.21
C VAL A 674 41.20 -1.28 -12.10
N LEU A 675 40.61 -2.33 -11.55
CA LEU A 675 41.28 -3.63 -11.40
C LEU A 675 40.56 -4.72 -12.22
N PRO A 676 41.30 -5.76 -12.66
CA PRO A 676 40.69 -6.93 -13.22
C PRO A 676 39.84 -7.65 -12.16
N ALA A 677 38.71 -8.20 -12.58
CA ALA A 677 37.76 -8.85 -11.68
C ALA A 677 37.40 -10.27 -12.16
N ILE A 678 37.25 -11.14 -11.18
CA ILE A 678 36.63 -12.47 -11.38
C ILE A 678 35.41 -12.59 -10.47
N HIS A 679 34.53 -13.53 -10.79
CA HIS A 679 33.33 -13.78 -10.00
C HIS A 679 33.49 -15.02 -9.13
N ALA A 680 32.94 -14.91 -7.94
CA ALA A 680 32.68 -16.07 -7.09
C ALA A 680 31.64 -17.01 -7.73
N PRO A 681 31.57 -18.29 -7.32
CA PRO A 681 30.53 -19.22 -7.75
C PRO A 681 29.11 -18.68 -7.46
N HIS A 682 28.16 -18.99 -8.33
CA HIS A 682 26.81 -18.45 -8.28
C HIS A 682 26.08 -18.69 -6.95
N HIS A 683 26.34 -19.82 -6.28
CA HIS A 683 25.73 -20.17 -5.00
C HIS A 683 26.25 -19.33 -3.80
N ALA A 684 27.37 -18.63 -3.99
CA ALA A 684 28.01 -17.80 -2.97
C ALA A 684 27.74 -16.29 -3.16
N LEU A 685 27.06 -15.92 -4.27
CA LEU A 685 26.77 -14.51 -4.57
C LEU A 685 25.73 -13.93 -3.60
N GLY A 686 25.93 -12.70 -3.16
CA GLY A 686 25.00 -11.98 -2.32
C GLY A 686 25.38 -10.51 -2.15
N TYR A 687 24.40 -9.63 -1.97
CA TYR A 687 24.65 -8.18 -1.78
C TYR A 687 25.31 -7.84 -0.46
N GLY A 688 25.05 -8.66 0.58
CA GLY A 688 25.65 -8.50 1.89
C GLY A 688 27.07 -9.09 2.00
N VAL A 689 27.56 -9.76 0.95
CA VAL A 689 28.89 -10.39 0.95
C VAL A 689 29.94 -9.40 0.47
N PRO A 690 31.05 -9.19 1.23
CA PRO A 690 32.11 -8.27 0.82
C PRO A 690 32.85 -8.83 -0.40
N ASN A 691 33.35 -7.96 -1.24
CA ASN A 691 34.29 -8.31 -2.28
C ASN A 691 35.68 -8.55 -1.69
N LEU A 692 36.47 -9.45 -2.28
CA LEU A 692 37.74 -9.88 -1.69
C LEU A 692 38.92 -9.38 -2.49
N ILE A 693 39.94 -8.89 -1.79
CA ILE A 693 41.26 -8.52 -2.34
C ILE A 693 42.38 -8.95 -1.39
N SER A 694 43.58 -9.14 -1.88
CA SER A 694 44.72 -9.38 -0.97
C SER A 694 45.14 -8.10 -0.22
N ARG A 695 45.81 -8.29 0.90
CA ARG A 695 46.42 -7.17 1.65
C ARG A 695 47.37 -6.36 0.80
N ARG A 696 48.09 -7.00 -0.16
CA ARG A 696 48.98 -6.33 -1.10
C ARG A 696 48.23 -5.45 -2.06
N THR A 697 47.15 -5.93 -2.61
CA THR A 697 46.30 -5.18 -3.54
C THR A 697 45.63 -3.99 -2.84
N ALA A 698 45.10 -4.18 -1.62
CA ALA A 698 44.53 -3.10 -0.82
C ALA A 698 45.56 -1.99 -0.54
N ALA A 699 46.75 -2.37 -0.07
CA ALA A 699 47.85 -1.43 0.21
C ALA A 699 48.31 -0.67 -1.03
N LYS A 700 48.36 -1.33 -2.19
CA LYS A 700 48.69 -0.72 -3.47
C LYS A 700 47.63 0.33 -3.90
N VAL A 701 46.35 0.04 -3.73
CA VAL A 701 45.25 0.96 -4.03
C VAL A 701 45.30 2.18 -3.12
N LEU A 702 45.52 1.96 -1.82
CA LEU A 702 45.59 3.02 -0.81
C LEU A 702 46.93 3.80 -0.83
N GLY A 703 47.91 3.36 -1.62
CA GLY A 703 49.25 4.00 -1.66
C GLY A 703 50.05 3.89 -0.37
N VAL A 704 49.74 2.87 0.48
CA VAL A 704 50.40 2.64 1.78
C VAL A 704 51.22 1.36 1.79
N SER A 705 52.14 1.21 2.74
CA SER A 705 52.79 -0.08 2.96
C SER A 705 51.82 -1.08 3.56
N PRO A 706 51.83 -2.36 3.15
CA PRO A 706 50.98 -3.39 3.72
C PRO A 706 51.03 -3.50 5.24
N ASP A 707 52.18 -3.23 5.83
CA ASP A 707 52.39 -3.26 7.29
C ASP A 707 51.82 -2.05 8.03
N ASN A 708 51.64 -0.93 7.34
CA ASN A 708 51.13 0.31 7.92
C ASN A 708 49.62 0.51 7.67
N MET A 709 48.99 -0.40 6.93
CA MET A 709 47.56 -0.35 6.65
C MET A 709 46.77 -0.67 7.91
N LYS A 710 45.86 0.22 8.29
CA LYS A 710 44.92 -0.02 9.39
C LYS A 710 43.78 -0.91 8.94
N THR A 711 43.46 -1.86 9.77
CA THR A 711 42.33 -2.76 9.52
C THR A 711 41.46 -2.87 10.76
N GLN A 712 40.18 -3.12 10.55
CA GLN A 712 39.23 -3.49 11.61
C GLN A 712 38.49 -4.76 11.21
N SER A 713 37.91 -5.43 12.21
CA SER A 713 37.04 -6.57 12.00
C SER A 713 35.77 -6.34 12.80
N THR A 714 34.69 -6.05 12.11
CA THR A 714 33.39 -5.67 12.70
C THR A 714 32.41 -6.81 12.75
N THR A 715 32.62 -7.87 11.93
CA THR A 715 31.70 -8.97 11.78
C THR A 715 32.39 -10.31 11.98
N VAL A 716 31.62 -11.32 12.39
CA VAL A 716 32.06 -12.72 12.38
C VAL A 716 31.26 -13.49 11.35
N TRP A 717 31.94 -13.98 10.34
CA TRP A 717 31.34 -14.78 9.29
C TRP A 717 31.34 -16.25 9.66
N LEU A 718 30.20 -16.90 9.42
CA LEU A 718 29.96 -18.28 9.80
C LEU A 718 29.61 -19.08 8.55
N ARG A 719 30.23 -20.26 8.42
CA ARG A 719 29.73 -21.26 7.51
C ARG A 719 29.02 -22.34 8.30
N LEU A 720 27.74 -22.48 8.05
CA LEU A 720 26.83 -23.36 8.75
C LEU A 720 26.68 -24.69 7.98
N PRO A 721 26.37 -25.80 8.66
CA PRO A 721 26.17 -27.09 8.00
C PRO A 721 24.94 -27.10 7.06
N HIS A 722 23.98 -26.23 7.29
CA HIS A 722 22.79 -26.02 6.45
C HIS A 722 22.33 -24.59 6.55
N THR A 723 21.53 -24.15 5.57
CA THR A 723 20.89 -22.82 5.61
C THR A 723 19.91 -22.76 6.78
N PRO A 724 20.01 -21.75 7.68
CA PRO A 724 19.17 -21.65 8.86
C PRO A 724 17.69 -21.58 8.52
N THR A 725 16.88 -22.33 9.23
CA THR A 725 15.43 -22.10 9.22
C THR A 725 15.10 -20.88 10.07
N ALA A 726 13.96 -20.21 9.79
CA ALA A 726 13.51 -19.07 10.59
C ALA A 726 13.46 -19.39 12.10
N LYS A 727 13.02 -20.61 12.48
CA LYS A 727 12.98 -21.03 13.88
C LYS A 727 14.36 -21.17 14.53
N GLU A 728 15.33 -21.63 13.78
CA GLU A 728 16.71 -21.77 14.26
C GLU A 728 17.37 -20.41 14.40
N GLY A 729 17.20 -19.55 13.40
CA GLY A 729 17.68 -18.16 13.43
C GLY A 729 17.09 -17.38 14.60
N ASP A 730 15.76 -17.40 14.78
CA ASP A 730 15.08 -16.74 15.89
C ASP A 730 15.56 -17.30 17.26
N ARG A 731 15.73 -18.63 17.36
CA ARG A 731 16.23 -19.26 18.58
C ARG A 731 17.66 -18.82 18.88
N LEU A 732 18.53 -18.77 17.86
CA LEU A 732 19.90 -18.30 18.04
C LEU A 732 19.90 -16.83 18.45
N GLN A 733 19.16 -15.97 17.79
CA GLN A 733 19.07 -14.54 18.11
C GLN A 733 18.64 -14.30 19.56
N HIS A 734 17.61 -15.01 20.04
CA HIS A 734 17.20 -14.95 21.44
C HIS A 734 18.30 -15.46 22.39
N SER A 735 19.03 -16.53 22.04
CA SER A 735 20.10 -17.07 22.87
C SER A 735 21.33 -16.15 22.93
N LEU A 736 21.60 -15.40 21.87
CA LEU A 736 22.66 -14.40 21.82
C LEU A 736 22.32 -13.19 22.72
N MET A 737 21.09 -12.72 22.71
CA MET A 737 20.64 -11.66 23.62
C MET A 737 20.88 -12.01 25.09
N ASP A 738 20.70 -13.26 25.48
CA ASP A 738 20.93 -13.71 26.85
C ASP A 738 22.42 -13.67 27.28
N VAL A 739 23.35 -13.75 26.34
CA VAL A 739 24.82 -13.74 26.65
C VAL A 739 25.40 -12.36 26.55
N THR A 740 25.07 -11.65 25.47
CA THR A 740 25.72 -10.38 25.16
C THR A 740 25.04 -9.18 25.82
N GLY A 741 23.72 -9.33 26.14
CA GLY A 741 22.91 -8.22 26.62
C GLY A 741 22.65 -7.15 25.56
N SER A 742 23.25 -7.30 24.38
CA SER A 742 23.02 -6.53 23.18
C SER A 742 22.36 -7.43 22.14
N PRO A 743 21.49 -6.93 21.28
CA PRO A 743 21.08 -7.68 20.12
C PRO A 743 22.30 -7.86 19.20
N SER A 744 23.08 -8.91 19.45
CA SER A 744 24.00 -9.39 18.42
C SER A 744 23.13 -9.80 17.28
N GLU A 745 23.15 -9.06 16.22
CA GLU A 745 22.29 -9.35 15.07
C GLU A 745 22.88 -10.56 14.35
N PHE A 746 22.19 -11.68 14.46
CA PHE A 746 22.47 -12.82 13.62
C PHE A 746 21.73 -12.63 12.32
N ILE A 747 22.47 -12.38 11.27
CA ILE A 747 21.95 -12.13 9.93
C ILE A 747 22.18 -13.39 9.08
N TRP A 748 21.16 -13.83 8.39
CA TRP A 748 21.23 -14.98 7.48
C TRP A 748 20.24 -14.81 6.35
N GLU A 749 20.46 -15.55 5.27
CA GLU A 749 19.53 -15.58 4.15
C GLU A 749 18.16 -16.14 4.55
N LYS A 750 17.15 -15.30 4.60
CA LYS A 750 15.77 -15.69 4.95
C LYS A 750 14.98 -16.23 3.76
N GLY A 751 15.54 -16.09 2.56
CA GLY A 751 14.89 -16.47 1.32
C GLY A 751 13.85 -15.47 0.86
N TYR A 752 13.36 -15.67 -0.36
CA TYR A 752 12.35 -14.82 -0.96
C TYR A 752 11.03 -14.83 -0.17
N SER A 753 10.54 -13.68 0.19
CA SER A 753 9.24 -13.50 0.84
C SER A 753 8.15 -13.21 -0.20
N ASP A 754 7.29 -14.19 -0.49
CA ASP A 754 6.19 -14.08 -1.46
C ASP A 754 5.00 -13.29 -0.88
N ILE A 755 5.20 -12.00 -0.61
CA ILE A 755 4.15 -11.10 -0.10
C ILE A 755 3.12 -10.84 -1.21
N SER A 756 3.57 -10.47 -2.41
CA SER A 756 2.72 -10.18 -3.57
C SER A 756 1.88 -11.39 -3.97
N GLY A 757 2.47 -12.59 -3.99
CA GLY A 757 1.73 -13.82 -4.25
C GLY A 757 0.73 -14.19 -3.13
N THR A 758 1.03 -13.85 -1.88
CA THR A 758 0.10 -14.02 -0.76
C THR A 758 -1.10 -13.07 -0.89
N VAL A 759 -0.87 -11.82 -1.23
CA VAL A 759 -1.93 -10.82 -1.52
C VAL A 759 -2.77 -11.27 -2.71
N MET A 760 -2.16 -11.81 -3.76
CA MET A 760 -2.85 -12.39 -4.92
C MET A 760 -3.80 -13.52 -4.50
N ARG A 761 -3.34 -14.48 -3.69
CA ARG A 761 -4.16 -15.62 -3.21
C ARG A 761 -5.37 -15.14 -2.40
N TRP A 762 -5.17 -14.22 -1.46
CA TRP A 762 -6.27 -13.65 -0.68
C TRP A 762 -7.23 -12.83 -1.53
N SER A 763 -6.73 -12.05 -2.48
CA SER A 763 -7.55 -11.29 -3.43
C SER A 763 -8.45 -12.21 -4.27
N ALA A 764 -7.94 -13.36 -4.70
CA ALA A 764 -8.73 -14.35 -5.44
C ALA A 764 -9.86 -14.96 -4.58
N VAL A 765 -9.54 -15.33 -3.33
CA VAL A 765 -10.55 -15.89 -2.39
C VAL A 765 -11.63 -14.86 -2.07
N VAL A 766 -11.23 -13.66 -1.66
CA VAL A 766 -12.17 -12.57 -1.32
C VAL A 766 -13.01 -12.17 -2.54
N GLY A 767 -12.39 -12.02 -3.71
CA GLY A 767 -13.08 -11.72 -4.97
C GLY A 767 -14.11 -12.79 -5.33
N THR A 768 -13.77 -14.07 -5.17
CA THR A 768 -14.69 -15.20 -5.39
C THR A 768 -15.88 -15.15 -4.43
N LEU A 769 -15.64 -14.92 -3.14
CA LEU A 769 -16.69 -14.81 -2.12
C LEU A 769 -17.63 -13.63 -2.42
N LEU A 770 -17.08 -12.48 -2.76
CA LEU A 770 -17.88 -11.31 -3.16
C LEU A 770 -18.70 -11.59 -4.42
N ALA A 771 -18.14 -12.28 -5.41
CA ALA A 771 -18.86 -12.66 -6.63
C ALA A 771 -20.02 -13.61 -6.32
N VAL A 772 -19.84 -14.58 -5.41
CA VAL A 772 -20.91 -15.46 -4.92
C VAL A 772 -21.98 -14.65 -4.18
N CYS A 773 -21.59 -13.75 -3.29
CA CYS A 773 -22.54 -12.91 -2.54
C CYS A 773 -23.39 -12.04 -3.48
N VAL A 774 -22.76 -11.32 -4.42
CA VAL A 774 -23.50 -10.48 -5.38
C VAL A 774 -24.38 -11.32 -6.31
N GLY A 775 -23.86 -12.43 -6.80
CA GLY A 775 -24.64 -13.38 -7.61
C GLY A 775 -25.86 -13.94 -6.84
N ALA A 776 -25.69 -14.26 -5.56
CA ALA A 776 -26.78 -14.71 -4.70
C ALA A 776 -27.87 -13.64 -4.50
N VAL A 777 -27.46 -12.38 -4.31
CA VAL A 777 -28.39 -11.24 -4.20
C VAL A 777 -29.17 -11.04 -5.49
N VAL A 778 -28.48 -10.99 -6.63
CA VAL A 778 -29.11 -10.86 -7.95
C VAL A 778 -30.10 -12.01 -8.21
N LEU A 779 -29.68 -13.21 -7.86
CA LEU A 779 -30.52 -14.40 -8.00
C LEU A 779 -31.74 -14.35 -7.07
N ALA A 780 -31.56 -13.99 -5.79
CA ALA A 780 -32.69 -13.87 -4.85
C ALA A 780 -33.72 -12.83 -5.32
N LEU A 781 -33.27 -11.72 -5.87
CA LEU A 781 -34.12 -10.68 -6.45
C LEU A 781 -34.86 -11.21 -7.69
N THR A 782 -34.20 -11.94 -8.59
CA THR A 782 -34.82 -12.53 -9.78
C THR A 782 -35.82 -13.63 -9.41
N LEU A 783 -35.55 -14.41 -8.36
CA LEU A 783 -36.44 -15.44 -7.84
C LEU A 783 -37.69 -14.87 -7.17
N SER A 784 -37.60 -13.73 -6.51
CA SER A 784 -38.76 -13.06 -5.92
C SER A 784 -39.75 -12.60 -6.98
N ASP A 785 -39.28 -12.09 -8.09
CA ASP A 785 -40.09 -11.58 -9.19
C ASP A 785 -40.69 -12.71 -10.07
N SER A 786 -40.01 -13.85 -10.16
CA SER A 786 -40.47 -14.99 -10.99
C SER A 786 -41.41 -15.95 -10.26
N ARG A 787 -41.91 -15.61 -9.06
CA ARG A 787 -42.80 -16.46 -8.26
C ARG A 787 -44.09 -16.83 -9.03
N GLY A 788 -44.74 -15.85 -9.71
CA GLY A 788 -45.94 -16.06 -10.47
C GLY A 788 -45.79 -17.05 -11.64
N SER A 789 -44.73 -16.89 -12.44
CA SER A 789 -44.46 -17.84 -13.55
C SER A 789 -44.08 -19.24 -13.06
N ARG A 790 -43.39 -19.36 -11.91
CA ARG A 790 -43.08 -20.65 -11.31
C ARG A 790 -44.31 -21.34 -10.72
N THR A 791 -45.23 -20.60 -10.11
CA THR A 791 -46.52 -21.16 -9.68
C THR A 791 -47.37 -21.64 -10.87
N ALA A 792 -47.39 -20.90 -11.97
CA ALA A 792 -48.06 -21.32 -13.20
C ALA A 792 -47.45 -22.61 -13.81
N ILE A 793 -46.11 -22.73 -13.82
CA ILE A 793 -45.46 -23.97 -14.31
C ILE A 793 -45.71 -25.15 -13.34
N ALA A 794 -45.75 -24.88 -12.03
CA ALA A 794 -46.04 -25.88 -11.02
C ALA A 794 -47.47 -26.37 -11.11
N SER A 795 -48.45 -25.48 -11.46
CA SER A 795 -49.86 -25.88 -11.64
C SER A 795 -50.08 -26.75 -12.87
N VAL A 796 -49.23 -26.67 -13.89
CA VAL A 796 -49.21 -27.52 -15.08
C VAL A 796 -48.56 -28.89 -14.84
N GLY A 797 -48.09 -29.17 -13.59
CA GLY A 797 -47.55 -30.49 -13.19
C GLY A 797 -46.04 -30.64 -13.23
N ALA A 798 -45.26 -29.57 -13.30
CA ALA A 798 -43.78 -29.67 -13.27
C ALA A 798 -43.27 -30.19 -11.93
N SER A 799 -42.38 -31.19 -11.98
CA SER A 799 -41.78 -31.77 -10.78
C SER A 799 -40.90 -30.76 -10.03
N LYS A 800 -40.74 -30.94 -8.71
CA LYS A 800 -39.86 -30.10 -7.86
C LYS A 800 -38.42 -30.09 -8.38
N ALA A 801 -37.92 -31.20 -8.86
CA ALA A 801 -36.58 -31.36 -9.43
C ALA A 801 -36.44 -30.54 -10.73
N THR A 802 -37.45 -30.57 -11.60
CA THR A 802 -37.46 -29.79 -12.84
C THR A 802 -37.41 -28.29 -12.57
N LEU A 803 -38.22 -27.79 -11.62
CA LEU A 803 -38.22 -26.38 -11.23
C LEU A 803 -36.86 -25.93 -10.64
N ARG A 804 -36.27 -26.76 -9.77
CA ARG A 804 -34.91 -26.47 -9.21
C ARG A 804 -33.83 -26.45 -10.28
N ARG A 805 -33.85 -27.44 -11.23
CA ARG A 805 -32.90 -27.44 -12.38
C ARG A 805 -33.06 -26.24 -13.30
N MET A 806 -34.28 -25.72 -13.48
CA MET A 806 -34.55 -24.52 -14.26
C MET A 806 -33.93 -23.27 -13.58
N VAL A 807 -34.11 -23.15 -12.27
CA VAL A 807 -33.52 -22.05 -11.50
C VAL A 807 -31.99 -22.14 -11.47
N ALA A 808 -31.42 -23.32 -11.30
CA ALA A 808 -29.99 -23.55 -11.34
C ALA A 808 -29.39 -23.22 -12.70
N ALA A 809 -30.06 -23.59 -13.79
CA ALA A 809 -29.66 -23.22 -15.15
C ALA A 809 -29.72 -21.69 -15.37
N GLN A 810 -30.71 -21.02 -14.80
CA GLN A 810 -30.83 -19.57 -14.86
C GLN A 810 -29.70 -18.90 -14.11
N ALA A 811 -29.37 -19.36 -12.88
CA ALA A 811 -28.22 -18.88 -12.11
C ALA A 811 -26.92 -19.07 -12.90
N LEU A 812 -26.70 -20.27 -13.44
CA LEU A 812 -25.49 -20.60 -14.21
C LEU A 812 -25.32 -19.70 -15.44
N VAL A 813 -26.36 -19.47 -16.21
CA VAL A 813 -26.30 -18.68 -17.45
C VAL A 813 -26.11 -17.20 -17.13
N THR A 814 -26.85 -16.64 -16.16
CA THR A 814 -26.76 -15.21 -15.84
C THR A 814 -25.42 -14.84 -15.20
N THR A 815 -25.01 -15.60 -14.17
CA THR A 815 -23.73 -15.33 -13.49
C THR A 815 -22.55 -15.74 -14.36
N GLY A 816 -22.61 -16.88 -15.05
CA GLY A 816 -21.53 -17.35 -15.94
C GLY A 816 -21.24 -16.39 -17.08
N LEU A 817 -22.28 -15.79 -17.70
CA LEU A 817 -22.07 -14.77 -18.73
C LEU A 817 -21.36 -13.54 -18.16
N GLY A 818 -21.76 -13.09 -16.98
CA GLY A 818 -21.09 -11.98 -16.29
C GLY A 818 -19.64 -12.28 -15.94
N GLN A 819 -19.36 -13.48 -15.43
CA GLN A 819 -18.02 -13.92 -15.06
C GLN A 819 -17.06 -13.96 -16.28
N ILE A 820 -17.50 -14.56 -17.39
CA ILE A 820 -16.68 -14.63 -18.61
C ILE A 820 -16.37 -13.23 -19.16
N LEU A 821 -17.37 -12.36 -19.20
CA LEU A 821 -17.16 -10.98 -19.65
C LEU A 821 -16.27 -10.21 -18.67
N GLY A 822 -16.46 -10.43 -17.37
CA GLY A 822 -15.64 -9.81 -16.34
C GLY A 822 -14.18 -10.23 -16.42
N PHE A 823 -13.93 -11.51 -16.67
CA PHE A 823 -12.59 -12.03 -16.94
C PHE A 823 -11.95 -11.33 -18.14
N LEU A 824 -12.62 -11.26 -19.27
CA LEU A 824 -12.07 -10.63 -20.47
C LEU A 824 -11.75 -9.15 -20.24
N VAL A 825 -12.63 -8.42 -19.57
CA VAL A 825 -12.42 -6.98 -19.30
C VAL A 825 -11.35 -6.76 -18.25
N GLY A 826 -11.23 -7.60 -17.24
CA GLY A 826 -10.25 -7.45 -16.17
C GLY A 826 -8.85 -7.97 -16.51
N PHE A 827 -8.79 -9.13 -17.20
CA PHE A 827 -7.54 -9.80 -17.54
C PHE A 827 -6.82 -9.16 -18.73
N VAL A 828 -7.56 -8.92 -19.83
CA VAL A 828 -6.96 -8.51 -21.11
C VAL A 828 -6.15 -7.21 -21.02
N PRO A 829 -6.62 -6.14 -20.36
CA PRO A 829 -5.82 -4.91 -20.26
C PRO A 829 -4.51 -5.10 -19.52
N VAL A 830 -4.51 -5.84 -18.43
CA VAL A 830 -3.29 -6.11 -17.67
C VAL A 830 -2.33 -6.98 -18.48
N ALA A 831 -2.84 -8.05 -19.10
CA ALA A 831 -2.02 -8.93 -19.96
C ALA A 831 -1.41 -8.19 -21.17
N VAL A 832 -2.16 -7.31 -21.83
CA VAL A 832 -1.63 -6.52 -22.93
C VAL A 832 -0.52 -5.59 -22.47
N MET A 833 -0.71 -4.95 -21.31
CA MET A 833 0.27 -4.02 -20.76
C MET A 833 1.56 -4.72 -20.32
N THR A 834 1.46 -5.89 -19.72
CA THR A 834 2.65 -6.69 -19.38
C THR A 834 3.41 -7.22 -20.61
N CYS A 835 2.70 -7.54 -21.71
CA CYS A 835 3.34 -7.92 -22.96
C CYS A 835 4.04 -6.75 -23.69
N VAL A 836 3.51 -5.54 -23.55
CA VAL A 836 4.04 -4.33 -24.23
C VAL A 836 5.06 -3.61 -23.35
N GLY A 837 5.03 -3.80 -22.02
CA GLY A 837 5.98 -3.24 -21.06
C GLY A 837 7.40 -3.83 -21.23
N PRO A 838 8.45 -3.07 -20.88
CA PRO A 838 9.82 -3.46 -21.25
C PRO A 838 10.39 -4.65 -20.49
N ARG A 839 9.81 -5.09 -19.37
CA ARG A 839 10.41 -6.13 -18.50
C ARG A 839 9.42 -6.96 -17.69
N TRP A 840 8.11 -6.81 -17.87
CA TRP A 840 7.14 -7.50 -17.04
C TRP A 840 6.79 -8.88 -17.63
N PRO A 841 6.95 -9.96 -16.89
CA PRO A 841 6.54 -11.28 -17.33
C PRO A 841 5.01 -11.33 -17.45
N MET A 842 4.50 -12.04 -18.45
CA MET A 842 3.07 -12.21 -18.65
C MET A 842 2.48 -13.05 -17.51
N PRO A 843 1.61 -12.48 -16.67
CA PRO A 843 1.03 -13.22 -15.55
C PRO A 843 0.00 -14.23 -16.08
N MET A 844 0.05 -15.45 -15.59
CA MET A 844 -0.95 -16.48 -15.90
C MET A 844 -1.37 -17.28 -14.66
N PRO A 845 -2.01 -16.68 -13.67
CA PRO A 845 -2.46 -17.37 -12.48
C PRO A 845 -3.73 -18.20 -12.77
N LEU A 846 -3.65 -19.13 -13.73
CA LEU A 846 -4.79 -19.89 -14.27
C LEU A 846 -5.66 -20.54 -13.18
N PRO A 847 -5.13 -21.18 -12.12
CA PRO A 847 -5.97 -21.79 -11.09
C PRO A 847 -6.86 -20.76 -10.37
N TRP A 848 -6.30 -19.59 -10.06
CA TRP A 848 -7.00 -18.54 -9.34
C TRP A 848 -8.00 -17.80 -10.21
N LEU A 849 -7.67 -17.55 -11.47
CA LEU A 849 -8.60 -17.00 -12.46
C LEU A 849 -9.75 -17.98 -12.74
N ALA A 850 -9.47 -19.28 -12.85
CA ALA A 850 -10.49 -20.30 -12.99
C ALA A 850 -11.41 -20.35 -11.74
N LEU A 851 -10.86 -20.23 -10.54
CA LEU A 851 -11.63 -20.14 -9.31
C LEU A 851 -12.62 -18.96 -9.34
N ILE A 852 -12.15 -17.75 -9.70
CA ILE A 852 -12.99 -16.55 -9.79
C ILE A 852 -14.08 -16.71 -10.84
N VAL A 853 -13.77 -17.28 -12.00
CA VAL A 853 -14.72 -17.38 -13.13
C VAL A 853 -15.73 -18.52 -12.97
N PHE A 854 -15.31 -19.68 -12.53
CA PHE A 854 -16.14 -20.86 -12.53
C PHE A 854 -16.81 -21.20 -11.19
N ALA A 855 -16.17 -20.87 -10.06
CA ALA A 855 -16.72 -21.22 -8.76
C ALA A 855 -18.06 -20.50 -8.45
N PRO A 856 -18.23 -19.17 -8.65
CA PRO A 856 -19.46 -18.50 -8.32
C PRO A 856 -20.68 -19.04 -9.05
N PRO A 857 -20.69 -19.20 -10.40
CA PRO A 857 -21.87 -19.74 -11.10
C PRO A 857 -22.18 -21.19 -10.72
N VAL A 858 -21.14 -22.00 -10.49
CA VAL A 858 -21.32 -23.40 -10.08
C VAL A 858 -21.89 -23.48 -8.66
N LEU A 859 -21.33 -22.76 -7.70
CA LEU A 859 -21.80 -22.73 -6.32
C LEU A 859 -23.24 -22.23 -6.22
N LEU A 860 -23.58 -21.16 -6.95
CA LEU A 860 -24.93 -20.62 -6.98
C LEU A 860 -25.91 -21.60 -7.61
N ALA A 861 -25.54 -22.32 -8.67
CA ALA A 861 -26.36 -23.36 -9.26
C ALA A 861 -26.59 -24.52 -8.26
N LEU A 862 -25.57 -24.95 -7.55
CA LEU A 862 -25.69 -26.01 -6.52
C LEU A 862 -26.56 -25.56 -5.34
N VAL A 863 -26.32 -24.36 -4.81
CA VAL A 863 -27.13 -23.81 -3.71
C VAL A 863 -28.62 -23.74 -4.13
N THR A 864 -28.92 -23.31 -5.36
CA THR A 864 -30.28 -23.24 -5.84
C THR A 864 -30.95 -24.60 -6.03
N MET A 865 -30.21 -25.64 -6.37
CA MET A 865 -30.72 -27.01 -6.43
C MET A 865 -31.16 -27.51 -5.06
N VAL A 866 -30.56 -27.08 -3.98
CA VAL A 866 -30.85 -27.53 -2.62
C VAL A 866 -31.85 -26.62 -1.92
N ALA A 867 -31.58 -25.31 -1.91
CA ALA A 867 -32.21 -24.33 -1.01
C ALA A 867 -33.48 -23.67 -1.56
N VAL A 868 -33.74 -23.71 -2.90
CA VAL A 868 -34.91 -22.99 -3.43
C VAL A 868 -36.25 -23.65 -3.03
N PRO A 869 -37.09 -22.95 -2.28
CA PRO A 869 -38.42 -23.45 -1.92
C PRO A 869 -39.32 -23.50 -3.17
N VAL A 870 -39.93 -24.63 -3.38
CA VAL A 870 -40.91 -24.84 -4.45
C VAL A 870 -42.29 -24.35 -3.98
N PRO A 871 -42.95 -23.45 -4.72
CA PRO A 871 -44.28 -22.99 -4.36
C PRO A 871 -45.26 -24.16 -4.32
N ARG A 872 -45.96 -24.30 -3.21
CA ARG A 872 -47.10 -25.24 -3.13
C ARG A 872 -48.24 -24.63 -3.95
N PRO A 873 -48.92 -25.39 -4.81
CA PRO A 873 -50.08 -24.88 -5.50
C PRO A 873 -51.16 -24.60 -4.44
N ARG A 874 -51.41 -23.33 -4.13
CA ARG A 874 -52.62 -22.94 -3.44
C ARG A 874 -53.68 -22.89 -4.48
N MET A 875 -54.66 -23.83 -4.43
CA MET A 875 -55.94 -23.64 -5.10
C MET A 875 -56.54 -22.34 -4.51
N GLN A 876 -56.48 -21.24 -5.25
CA GLN A 876 -57.38 -20.14 -4.98
C GLN A 876 -58.77 -20.66 -5.32
N ARG A 877 -59.59 -20.87 -4.29
CA ARG A 877 -61.02 -20.93 -4.50
C ARG A 877 -61.41 -19.64 -5.23
N LEU A 878 -61.90 -19.81 -6.42
CA LEU A 878 -62.69 -18.79 -7.11
C LEU A 878 -64.05 -18.74 -6.35
N ASP A 879 -64.07 -17.87 -5.32
CA ASP A 879 -65.32 -17.37 -4.76
C ASP A 879 -65.55 -15.98 -5.36
#